data_3d89c19921455d5d2c99d62848ac76c2
#
_entry.id   3d89c19921455d5d2c99d62848ac76c2
#
_cell.length_a   1.000
_cell.length_b   1.000
_cell.length_c   1.000
_cell.angle_alpha   90.00
_cell.angle_beta   90.00
_cell.angle_gamma   90.00
#
_symmetry.space_group_name_H-M   'P 1'
#
loop_
_entity.id
_entity.type
_entity.pdbx_description
1 polymer ?
#
loop_
_entity_poly.entity_id
_entity_poly.type
_entity_poly.pdbx_seq_one_letter_code
_entity_poly.pdbx_strand_id
1 'polypeptide(L)'
;MLTIPRPRRLAAAAVAAVGALCVSVLPAAAAQEAPPSRPVHAGVTAPAPRQAQAAAGATTPFSVYEAEAGTPGAGAVVRSLTAAPTTEYSSAALEASGHSYVHLDGTGQSVQWTNTTGQPISFLNVRAGIPDSASGGGVTATLNLYVNGVFRQSLNLNSRQSWVYEGNGNYNTSDNQNPADGDPRVFWDESHTFVTGAPIPAGATFSLRKDAGNSASFYDVDSVDVENPPAPQTQPANSLSITSCGAVPDDTPTNGAADSQAVDSRAAIQNCIDQAEQQGRALWIPQGTFYVKGTTGLHAQGITIAGAGLWYSTVYRDVPVPNSTPLAALFDLTSCTVRDFHIDANAVSRSTVGGDGGAMDTTGTGWLADGIWTQHTMSGFWASGTGGTVRNSRLTSVWADGINVNNVSLGADTGNGLTVTNNFVRGTGDDAIAINSVNYNTNSDGSRTYYNPMTDVTVSHNTSIAPWGGKGVGIYGGSGHRVEDNYISDTARYIGLGAGRFGVNGSDLLSATVTGNTVVRSGGNAYSQGQPALHIGNGGDGQNTGTVDKVTVTGNTVSDSLYDGIGFSTSTDTLLQDNTVSDPGRNGIAVSPPFYPAPTGSATITGNTVTGLPSGASAFVDNSTGFVATLSDNHWPPPAPEGPYNGTPAAVPGTVQAENYDTGGQGVAYNVTSVNGNANSYRADGVDLDSTADTGGGYNLGWTGAGQWFRYTVDVAAAGTYTLGLRVAAPSAVAGALHLSDASGTNLTGAVDLPATGDWQTWATVTTHVTLPAGRQVLTLDQDSGGWNINRLDFTAGSDPTGTNLAAGRPTGESSHTDVYPSPNVTDGNQGTYWESADNSFPQWVQVDLGSARSASRVVLQLPAGWGARTQNLTLGGSTDGTTFTTLKASAPCTFDPGTKNTVTLTFPAATQRYFRVTVTANNGWPAGQVSEFQVWNT
;
A
#
# COMPACT_ATOMS: atom_id res chain seq x y z
N MET A 1 -64.42 -14.35 -10.07
CA MET A 1 -63.08 -14.53 -10.69
C MET A 1 -62.46 -13.16 -10.89
N LEU A 2 -61.80 -12.66 -9.93
CA LEU A 2 -60.98 -11.42 -10.02
C LEU A 2 -59.53 -11.85 -10.11
N THR A 3 -58.91 -11.62 -11.23
CA THR A 3 -57.50 -11.76 -11.43
C THR A 3 -56.79 -10.61 -10.73
N ILE A 4 -56.04 -10.94 -9.69
CA ILE A 4 -55.13 -10.01 -9.02
C ILE A 4 -53.87 -9.93 -9.89
N PRO A 5 -53.43 -8.76 -10.33
CA PRO A 5 -52.18 -8.66 -11.05
C PRO A 5 -51.03 -8.93 -10.06
N ARG A 6 -50.17 -9.88 -10.40
CA ARG A 6 -48.90 -10.13 -9.69
C ARG A 6 -48.04 -8.87 -9.69
N PRO A 7 -47.38 -8.50 -8.60
CA PRO A 7 -46.46 -7.37 -8.57
C PRO A 7 -45.31 -7.63 -9.54
N ARG A 8 -45.02 -6.66 -10.41
CA ARG A 8 -43.81 -6.66 -11.20
C ARG A 8 -42.61 -6.64 -10.31
N ARG A 9 -41.74 -7.58 -10.49
CA ARG A 9 -40.43 -7.66 -9.84
C ARG A 9 -39.64 -6.38 -10.13
N LEU A 10 -39.29 -5.63 -9.13
CA LEU A 10 -38.22 -4.65 -9.22
C LEU A 10 -36.93 -5.41 -9.01
N ALA A 11 -36.09 -5.43 -10.02
CA ALA A 11 -34.71 -5.88 -9.89
C ALA A 11 -34.05 -5.13 -8.73
N ALA A 12 -33.42 -5.86 -7.83
CA ALA A 12 -32.51 -5.25 -6.88
C ALA A 12 -31.36 -4.62 -7.70
N ALA A 13 -31.47 -3.33 -7.95
CA ALA A 13 -30.34 -2.61 -8.50
C ALA A 13 -29.21 -2.78 -7.48
N ALA A 14 -28.11 -3.39 -7.90
CA ALA A 14 -26.87 -3.22 -7.18
C ALA A 14 -26.70 -1.72 -7.00
N VAL A 15 -26.78 -1.26 -5.76
CA VAL A 15 -26.59 0.15 -5.45
C VAL A 15 -25.11 0.41 -5.63
N ALA A 16 -24.72 0.82 -6.84
CA ALA A 16 -23.48 1.53 -7.03
C ALA A 16 -23.58 2.79 -6.15
N ALA A 17 -22.79 2.87 -5.11
CA ALA A 17 -22.71 4.04 -4.26
C ALA A 17 -22.34 5.25 -5.13
N VAL A 18 -23.28 6.12 -5.37
CA VAL A 18 -23.03 7.42 -5.98
C VAL A 18 -22.37 8.28 -4.92
N GLY A 19 -21.05 8.31 -4.91
CA GLY A 19 -20.28 9.30 -4.18
C GLY A 19 -20.54 10.68 -4.78
N ALA A 20 -21.20 11.54 -4.01
CA ALA A 20 -21.43 12.93 -4.41
C ALA A 20 -20.10 13.69 -4.41
N LEU A 21 -19.78 14.26 -5.57
CA LEU A 21 -18.65 15.13 -5.87
C LEU A 21 -18.51 16.28 -4.87
N CYS A 22 -17.30 16.46 -4.34
CA CYS A 22 -16.72 17.77 -4.15
C CYS A 22 -15.56 17.92 -5.15
N VAL A 23 -15.82 18.64 -6.22
CA VAL A 23 -14.82 19.02 -7.20
C VAL A 23 -14.01 20.18 -6.65
N SER A 24 -12.75 19.94 -6.31
CA SER A 24 -11.72 20.97 -6.26
C SER A 24 -10.79 20.80 -7.45
N VAL A 25 -10.84 21.76 -8.35
CA VAL A 25 -10.00 21.85 -9.54
C VAL A 25 -8.57 22.18 -9.10
N LEU A 26 -7.62 21.29 -9.38
CA LEU A 26 -6.19 21.59 -9.35
C LEU A 26 -5.62 21.53 -10.77
N PRO A 27 -4.65 22.41 -11.09
CA PRO A 27 -4.13 22.52 -12.44
C PRO A 27 -3.18 21.37 -12.79
N ALA A 28 -3.19 21.04 -14.07
CA ALA A 28 -2.35 20.01 -14.67
C ALA A 28 -0.85 20.22 -14.39
N ALA A 29 -0.22 19.24 -13.75
CA ALA A 29 1.22 19.15 -13.60
C ALA A 29 1.83 18.38 -14.79
N ALA A 30 2.94 18.91 -15.31
CA ALA A 30 3.69 18.38 -16.43
C ALA A 30 4.28 17.00 -16.10
N ALA A 31 4.29 16.11 -17.08
CA ALA A 31 4.91 14.80 -17.00
C ALA A 31 6.40 14.90 -16.63
N GLN A 32 6.77 14.29 -15.53
CA GLN A 32 8.14 14.13 -15.07
C GLN A 32 8.56 12.67 -15.24
N GLU A 33 9.76 12.46 -15.81
CA GLU A 33 10.33 11.13 -16.02
C GLU A 33 10.42 10.34 -14.69
N ALA A 34 10.07 9.06 -14.77
CA ALA A 34 10.11 8.14 -13.64
C ALA A 34 11.56 7.90 -13.16
N PRO A 35 11.81 7.90 -11.85
CA PRO A 35 13.10 7.49 -11.29
C PRO A 35 13.34 5.98 -11.49
N PRO A 36 14.60 5.51 -11.49
CA PRO A 36 14.93 4.13 -11.77
C PRO A 36 14.35 3.18 -10.69
N SER A 37 13.62 2.18 -11.17
CA SER A 37 13.02 1.12 -10.38
C SER A 37 14.08 0.36 -9.58
N ARG A 38 13.89 0.27 -8.25
CA ARG A 38 14.58 -0.73 -7.42
C ARG A 38 13.97 -2.11 -7.69
N PRO A 39 14.78 -3.17 -7.85
CA PRO A 39 14.24 -4.52 -8.00
C PRO A 39 13.56 -4.95 -6.70
N VAL A 40 12.32 -5.34 -6.80
CA VAL A 40 11.67 -6.23 -5.84
C VAL A 40 12.50 -7.51 -5.85
N HIS A 41 12.83 -8.04 -4.71
CA HIS A 41 13.79 -9.10 -4.50
C HIS A 41 13.90 -10.11 -5.66
N ALA A 42 15.02 -10.07 -6.37
CA ALA A 42 15.41 -11.14 -7.25
C ALA A 42 15.78 -12.37 -6.39
N GLY A 43 14.86 -13.30 -6.27
CA GLY A 43 15.07 -14.48 -5.45
C GLY A 43 13.86 -15.41 -5.41
N VAL A 44 12.84 -15.22 -6.24
CA VAL A 44 11.80 -16.23 -6.39
C VAL A 44 12.29 -17.22 -7.44
N THR A 45 12.89 -18.34 -7.00
CA THR A 45 12.92 -19.55 -7.80
C THR A 45 11.47 -19.83 -8.17
N ALA A 46 11.20 -20.00 -9.49
CA ALA A 46 9.89 -20.39 -9.99
C ALA A 46 9.26 -21.45 -9.07
N PRO A 47 8.04 -21.23 -8.58
CA PRO A 47 7.39 -22.26 -7.76
C PRO A 47 7.32 -23.55 -8.58
N ALA A 48 7.78 -24.62 -7.98
CA ALA A 48 7.54 -25.95 -8.50
C ALA A 48 6.02 -26.12 -8.72
N PRO A 49 5.59 -26.95 -9.72
CA PRO A 49 4.17 -27.19 -9.93
C PRO A 49 3.53 -27.54 -8.59
N ARG A 50 2.45 -26.85 -8.26
CA ARG A 50 1.77 -27.00 -6.96
C ARG A 50 1.36 -28.46 -6.78
N GLN A 51 2.18 -29.22 -6.06
CA GLN A 51 1.73 -30.45 -5.44
C GLN A 51 1.01 -30.11 -4.15
N ALA A 52 -0.22 -30.64 -4.07
CA ALA A 52 -1.05 -30.73 -2.87
C ALA A 52 -0.77 -29.65 -1.82
N GLN A 53 -1.40 -28.52 -1.97
CA GLN A 53 -1.53 -27.56 -0.88
C GLN A 53 -2.46 -28.21 0.15
N ALA A 54 -1.86 -28.83 1.17
CA ALA A 54 -2.62 -29.38 2.28
C ALA A 54 -3.29 -28.20 3.01
N ALA A 55 -4.57 -28.27 3.17
CA ALA A 55 -5.46 -27.60 4.09
C ALA A 55 -6.27 -26.40 3.60
N ALA A 56 -5.78 -25.49 2.74
CA ALA A 56 -6.58 -24.35 2.30
C ALA A 56 -6.90 -24.40 0.80
N GLY A 57 -8.14 -24.00 0.42
CA GLY A 57 -8.60 -23.93 -0.95
C GLY A 57 -9.40 -25.14 -1.44
N ALA A 58 -9.94 -25.03 -2.66
CA ALA A 58 -10.76 -26.03 -3.29
C ALA A 58 -9.92 -27.22 -3.80
N THR A 59 -10.51 -28.40 -3.69
CA THR A 59 -10.02 -29.56 -4.42
C THR A 59 -10.59 -29.52 -5.82
N THR A 60 -9.74 -29.24 -6.83
CA THR A 60 -10.16 -29.13 -8.21
C THR A 60 -9.89 -30.44 -8.99
N PRO A 61 -10.71 -30.77 -10.00
CA PRO A 61 -10.44 -31.89 -10.89
C PRO A 61 -9.32 -31.61 -11.90
N PHE A 62 -8.77 -30.40 -11.91
CA PHE A 62 -7.74 -29.92 -12.82
C PHE A 62 -6.49 -29.47 -12.08
N SER A 63 -5.39 -29.37 -12.81
CA SER A 63 -4.14 -28.74 -12.37
C SER A 63 -3.91 -27.44 -13.13
N VAL A 64 -3.50 -26.40 -12.44
CA VAL A 64 -3.16 -25.10 -13.04
C VAL A 64 -1.67 -25.09 -13.39
N TYR A 65 -1.35 -24.69 -14.61
CA TYR A 65 0.01 -24.43 -15.10
C TYR A 65 0.15 -22.94 -15.39
N GLU A 66 0.79 -22.23 -14.49
CA GLU A 66 1.11 -20.80 -14.68
C GLU A 66 2.11 -20.64 -15.83
N ALA A 67 1.95 -19.56 -16.62
CA ALA A 67 2.79 -19.38 -17.80
C ALA A 67 4.22 -18.99 -17.43
N GLU A 68 4.41 -18.18 -16.41
CA GLU A 68 5.74 -17.80 -15.92
C GLU A 68 6.53 -18.97 -15.30
N ALA A 69 5.83 -19.99 -14.84
CA ALA A 69 6.45 -21.26 -14.39
C ALA A 69 6.79 -22.20 -15.55
N GLY A 70 6.32 -21.90 -16.76
CA GLY A 70 6.68 -22.60 -17.99
C GLY A 70 8.07 -22.20 -18.50
N THR A 71 8.43 -22.74 -19.65
CA THR A 71 9.68 -22.39 -20.34
C THR A 71 9.39 -21.52 -21.56
N PRO A 72 9.70 -20.21 -21.52
CA PRO A 72 9.55 -19.32 -22.67
C PRO A 72 10.52 -19.71 -23.79
N GLY A 73 10.04 -19.73 -25.03
CA GLY A 73 10.80 -20.10 -26.23
C GLY A 73 10.86 -18.99 -27.28
N ALA A 74 11.92 -19.00 -28.08
CA ALA A 74 12.12 -18.09 -29.22
C ALA A 74 11.99 -16.58 -28.89
N GLY A 75 12.40 -16.19 -27.68
CA GLY A 75 12.40 -14.77 -27.26
C GLY A 75 11.07 -14.30 -26.68
N ALA A 76 10.17 -15.21 -26.31
CA ALA A 76 9.01 -14.89 -25.47
C ALA A 76 9.45 -14.30 -24.13
N VAL A 77 8.68 -13.37 -23.58
CA VAL A 77 9.08 -12.58 -22.40
C VAL A 77 8.09 -12.82 -21.25
N VAL A 78 8.61 -13.13 -20.06
CA VAL A 78 7.83 -13.06 -18.84
C VAL A 78 7.66 -11.59 -18.45
N ARG A 79 6.44 -11.19 -18.21
CA ARG A 79 6.08 -9.86 -17.69
C ARG A 79 5.44 -10.02 -16.33
N SER A 80 5.97 -9.33 -15.33
CA SER A 80 5.52 -9.41 -13.95
C SER A 80 5.22 -8.04 -13.38
N LEU A 81 4.38 -7.99 -12.38
CA LEU A 81 4.21 -6.79 -11.56
C LEU A 81 5.53 -6.51 -10.82
N THR A 82 6.09 -5.32 -11.00
CA THR A 82 7.40 -4.95 -10.44
C THR A 82 7.32 -4.13 -9.17
N ALA A 83 6.16 -3.56 -8.87
CA ALA A 83 5.89 -2.77 -7.68
C ALA A 83 4.39 -2.76 -7.39
N ALA A 84 4.02 -2.51 -6.13
CA ALA A 84 2.63 -2.26 -5.77
C ALA A 84 2.07 -1.06 -6.58
N PRO A 85 0.81 -1.09 -7.03
CA PRO A 85 0.23 -0.02 -7.82
C PRO A 85 0.16 1.28 -7.01
N THR A 86 0.54 2.40 -7.61
CA THR A 86 0.46 3.74 -6.98
C THR A 86 -0.79 4.52 -7.42
N THR A 87 -1.51 4.01 -8.39
CA THR A 87 -2.78 4.55 -8.88
C THR A 87 -3.85 3.48 -8.82
N GLU A 88 -5.10 3.85 -8.97
CA GLU A 88 -6.21 2.89 -9.02
C GLU A 88 -6.37 2.20 -10.38
N TYR A 89 -5.56 2.55 -11.36
CA TYR A 89 -5.59 1.92 -12.69
C TYR A 89 -4.99 0.51 -12.65
N SER A 90 -5.54 -0.36 -13.46
CA SER A 90 -5.11 -1.74 -13.57
C SER A 90 -4.05 -1.93 -14.66
N SER A 91 -3.47 -3.12 -14.70
CA SER A 91 -2.56 -3.57 -15.76
C SER A 91 -2.71 -5.07 -15.95
N ALA A 92 -2.31 -5.57 -17.12
CA ALA A 92 -2.35 -7.00 -17.38
C ALA A 92 -1.59 -7.82 -16.32
N ALA A 93 -0.43 -7.33 -15.85
CA ALA A 93 0.32 -8.02 -14.80
C ALA A 93 -0.37 -7.97 -13.44
N LEU A 94 -1.07 -6.89 -13.09
CA LEU A 94 -1.80 -6.79 -11.84
C LEU A 94 -3.02 -7.73 -11.79
N GLU A 95 -3.69 -7.94 -12.94
CA GLU A 95 -4.86 -8.82 -13.06
C GLU A 95 -4.50 -10.27 -13.41
N ALA A 96 -3.23 -10.58 -13.69
CA ALA A 96 -2.77 -11.94 -13.93
C ALA A 96 -2.73 -12.76 -12.63
N SER A 97 -2.93 -14.08 -12.70
CA SER A 97 -2.57 -14.99 -11.61
C SER A 97 -1.05 -14.95 -11.39
N GLY A 98 -0.59 -15.05 -10.14
CA GLY A 98 0.83 -14.85 -9.84
C GLY A 98 1.36 -13.44 -10.08
N HIS A 99 0.51 -12.48 -10.48
CA HIS A 99 0.90 -11.16 -10.99
C HIS A 99 1.96 -11.23 -12.09
N SER A 100 1.89 -12.27 -12.94
CA SER A 100 2.86 -12.57 -13.98
C SER A 100 2.22 -13.28 -15.15
N TYR A 101 2.78 -13.11 -16.35
CA TYR A 101 2.34 -13.78 -17.56
C TYR A 101 3.45 -13.88 -18.61
N VAL A 102 3.26 -14.67 -19.67
CA VAL A 102 4.19 -14.75 -20.81
C VAL A 102 3.61 -14.02 -22.01
N HIS A 103 4.36 -13.06 -22.53
CA HIS A 103 4.04 -12.25 -23.71
C HIS A 103 4.65 -12.86 -24.98
N LEU A 104 3.82 -13.10 -26.00
CA LEU A 104 4.19 -13.66 -27.31
C LEU A 104 3.80 -12.67 -28.40
N ASP A 105 4.75 -11.90 -28.96
CA ASP A 105 4.52 -10.92 -30.03
C ASP A 105 5.20 -11.29 -31.37
N GLY A 106 6.14 -12.23 -31.34
CA GLY A 106 6.91 -12.71 -32.50
C GLY A 106 6.53 -14.12 -32.96
N THR A 107 6.62 -14.35 -34.26
CA THR A 107 6.44 -15.68 -34.83
C THR A 107 7.46 -16.68 -34.29
N GLY A 108 6.99 -17.84 -33.85
CA GLY A 108 7.78 -18.90 -33.23
C GLY A 108 7.89 -18.79 -31.71
N GLN A 109 7.52 -17.67 -31.11
CA GLN A 109 7.50 -17.52 -29.67
C GLN A 109 6.47 -18.44 -29.03
N SER A 110 6.83 -19.00 -27.86
CA SER A 110 6.02 -20.00 -27.18
C SER A 110 6.27 -20.01 -25.69
N VAL A 111 5.35 -20.63 -24.96
CA VAL A 111 5.57 -21.07 -23.58
C VAL A 111 5.29 -22.57 -23.51
N GLN A 112 6.15 -23.34 -22.84
CA GLN A 112 6.13 -24.80 -22.80
C GLN A 112 6.12 -25.33 -21.38
N TRP A 113 5.34 -26.39 -21.16
CA TRP A 113 5.29 -27.15 -19.92
C TRP A 113 5.48 -28.63 -20.15
N THR A 114 5.72 -29.38 -19.08
CA THR A 114 5.69 -30.84 -19.08
C THR A 114 4.46 -31.30 -18.29
N ASN A 115 3.70 -32.23 -18.82
CA ASN A 115 2.59 -32.84 -18.09
C ASN A 115 3.10 -33.62 -16.88
N THR A 116 3.05 -33.03 -15.70
CA THR A 116 3.46 -33.60 -14.41
C THR A 116 2.30 -34.13 -13.58
N THR A 117 1.07 -34.10 -14.10
CA THR A 117 -0.14 -34.53 -13.36
C THR A 117 -0.17 -36.04 -13.04
N GLY A 118 0.67 -36.80 -13.69
CA GLY A 118 0.62 -38.27 -13.60
C GLY A 118 -0.54 -38.92 -14.39
N GLN A 119 -1.42 -38.10 -15.00
CA GLN A 119 -2.56 -38.50 -15.78
C GLN A 119 -2.49 -37.94 -17.21
N PRO A 120 -3.16 -38.54 -18.20
CA PRO A 120 -3.28 -37.92 -19.50
C PRO A 120 -4.14 -36.66 -19.42
N ILE A 121 -3.87 -35.66 -20.28
CA ILE A 121 -4.66 -34.46 -20.43
C ILE A 121 -5.49 -34.56 -21.70
N SER A 122 -6.81 -34.45 -21.57
CA SER A 122 -7.74 -34.46 -22.69
C SER A 122 -8.57 -33.17 -22.83
N PHE A 123 -8.44 -32.21 -21.86
CA PHE A 123 -9.14 -30.96 -21.87
C PHE A 123 -8.25 -29.84 -21.35
N LEU A 124 -8.34 -28.66 -21.95
CA LEU A 124 -7.61 -27.46 -21.59
C LEU A 124 -8.60 -26.30 -21.40
N ASN A 125 -8.33 -25.47 -20.39
CA ASN A 125 -8.91 -24.15 -20.28
C ASN A 125 -7.76 -23.15 -20.19
N VAL A 126 -7.63 -22.28 -21.19
CA VAL A 126 -6.51 -21.34 -21.34
C VAL A 126 -6.97 -19.96 -20.95
N ARG A 127 -6.31 -19.38 -19.95
CA ARG A 127 -6.48 -17.96 -19.60
C ARG A 127 -5.46 -17.13 -20.36
N ALA A 128 -5.96 -16.29 -21.28
CA ALA A 128 -5.12 -15.52 -22.17
C ALA A 128 -5.73 -14.15 -22.51
N GLY A 129 -4.85 -13.21 -22.87
CA GLY A 129 -5.20 -11.91 -23.41
C GLY A 129 -4.72 -11.76 -24.84
N ILE A 130 -5.54 -11.21 -25.73
CA ILE A 130 -5.18 -10.78 -27.07
C ILE A 130 -5.62 -9.32 -27.25
N PRO A 131 -5.09 -8.55 -28.22
CA PRO A 131 -5.43 -7.14 -28.37
C PRO A 131 -6.92 -6.92 -28.58
N ASP A 132 -7.40 -5.75 -28.18
CA ASP A 132 -8.72 -5.29 -28.58
C ASP A 132 -8.74 -4.86 -30.07
N SER A 133 -9.93 -4.68 -30.62
CA SER A 133 -10.05 -4.00 -31.91
C SER A 133 -9.81 -2.50 -31.77
N ALA A 134 -9.40 -1.85 -32.85
CA ALA A 134 -9.14 -0.40 -32.82
C ALA A 134 -10.39 0.44 -32.46
N SER A 135 -11.58 -0.12 -32.63
CA SER A 135 -12.86 0.51 -32.29
C SER A 135 -13.52 -0.08 -31.05
N GLY A 136 -12.86 -0.98 -30.35
CA GLY A 136 -13.44 -1.75 -29.25
C GLY A 136 -14.29 -2.94 -29.73
N GLY A 137 -14.81 -3.69 -28.76
CA GLY A 137 -15.67 -4.86 -29.02
C GLY A 137 -14.93 -6.14 -29.38
N GLY A 138 -13.62 -6.17 -29.23
CA GLY A 138 -12.79 -7.37 -29.34
C GLY A 138 -12.42 -7.82 -30.75
N VAL A 139 -11.50 -8.76 -30.79
CA VAL A 139 -11.10 -9.50 -32.00
C VAL A 139 -11.11 -11.00 -31.71
N THR A 140 -11.14 -11.82 -32.75
CA THR A 140 -10.97 -13.27 -32.68
C THR A 140 -9.64 -13.65 -33.31
N ALA A 141 -8.88 -14.49 -32.66
CA ALA A 141 -7.61 -15.02 -33.17
C ALA A 141 -7.38 -16.46 -32.72
N THR A 142 -6.38 -17.12 -33.30
CA THR A 142 -6.00 -18.47 -32.89
C THR A 142 -4.61 -18.50 -32.29
N LEU A 143 -4.39 -19.37 -31.30
CA LEU A 143 -3.08 -19.72 -30.76
C LEU A 143 -2.87 -21.23 -30.88
N ASN A 144 -1.67 -21.69 -31.19
CA ASN A 144 -1.45 -23.07 -31.58
C ASN A 144 -0.92 -23.91 -30.41
N LEU A 145 -1.57 -25.05 -30.18
CA LEU A 145 -1.14 -26.12 -29.27
C LEU A 145 -0.18 -27.06 -29.97
N TYR A 146 0.96 -27.33 -29.35
CA TYR A 146 1.92 -28.34 -29.75
C TYR A 146 2.11 -29.38 -28.65
N VAL A 147 2.30 -30.64 -29.03
CA VAL A 147 2.60 -31.73 -28.10
C VAL A 147 3.88 -32.41 -28.56
N ASN A 148 4.89 -32.50 -27.70
CA ASN A 148 6.23 -32.97 -28.03
C ASN A 148 6.83 -32.32 -29.29
N GLY A 149 6.61 -30.98 -29.42
CA GLY A 149 7.06 -30.18 -30.56
C GLY A 149 6.27 -30.35 -31.87
N VAL A 150 5.22 -31.19 -31.87
CA VAL A 150 4.36 -31.40 -33.05
C VAL A 150 3.04 -30.64 -32.90
N PHE A 151 2.65 -29.89 -33.94
CA PHE A 151 1.38 -29.18 -33.98
C PHE A 151 0.21 -30.16 -33.72
N ARG A 152 -0.70 -29.78 -32.85
CA ARG A 152 -1.86 -30.56 -32.48
C ARG A 152 -3.18 -29.94 -32.97
N GLN A 153 -3.42 -28.70 -32.59
CA GLN A 153 -4.61 -27.96 -32.97
C GLN A 153 -4.43 -26.45 -32.74
N SER A 154 -5.29 -25.65 -33.36
CA SER A 154 -5.42 -24.24 -33.05
C SER A 154 -6.51 -24.04 -32.00
N LEU A 155 -6.23 -23.20 -31.00
CA LEU A 155 -7.16 -22.80 -29.96
C LEU A 155 -7.79 -21.47 -30.39
N ASN A 156 -9.11 -21.34 -30.32
CA ASN A 156 -9.81 -20.10 -30.60
C ASN A 156 -9.77 -19.23 -29.35
N LEU A 157 -9.30 -18.01 -29.50
CA LEU A 157 -9.29 -16.97 -28.49
C LEU A 157 -10.08 -15.76 -29.00
N ASN A 158 -10.69 -15.05 -28.08
CA ASN A 158 -11.31 -13.77 -28.39
C ASN A 158 -11.06 -12.75 -27.28
N SER A 159 -11.16 -11.46 -27.59
CA SER A 159 -11.08 -10.39 -26.61
C SER A 159 -12.39 -9.66 -26.37
N ARG A 160 -13.50 -10.25 -26.79
CA ARG A 160 -14.81 -9.68 -26.65
C ARG A 160 -15.27 -9.60 -25.18
N GLN A 161 -14.85 -10.54 -24.38
CA GLN A 161 -15.05 -10.61 -22.95
C GLN A 161 -13.89 -10.00 -22.14
N SER A 162 -13.03 -9.22 -22.79
CA SER A 162 -11.96 -8.42 -22.22
C SER A 162 -12.10 -6.95 -22.60
N TRP A 163 -11.19 -6.10 -22.15
CA TRP A 163 -11.05 -4.71 -22.55
C TRP A 163 -12.30 -3.85 -22.28
N VAL A 164 -12.42 -3.44 -21.04
CA VAL A 164 -13.30 -2.35 -20.62
C VAL A 164 -12.44 -1.11 -20.40
N TYR A 165 -12.94 0.07 -20.79
CA TYR A 165 -12.22 1.33 -20.71
C TYR A 165 -12.85 2.23 -19.67
N GLU A 166 -12.04 2.70 -18.72
CA GLU A 166 -12.44 3.55 -17.61
C GLU A 166 -12.05 4.99 -17.85
N GLY A 167 -12.93 5.81 -18.35
CA GLY A 167 -12.68 7.23 -18.46
C GLY A 167 -12.54 7.88 -17.09
N ASN A 168 -11.40 8.55 -16.84
CA ASN A 168 -11.18 9.48 -15.72
C ASN A 168 -11.62 8.99 -14.32
N GLY A 169 -11.21 7.79 -13.92
CA GLY A 169 -11.36 7.33 -12.54
C GLY A 169 -12.76 6.88 -12.12
N ASN A 170 -13.66 6.64 -13.03
CA ASN A 170 -15.02 6.18 -12.72
C ASN A 170 -15.16 4.66 -12.89
N TYR A 171 -14.40 3.97 -12.13
CA TYR A 171 -14.05 2.58 -12.26
C TYR A 171 -15.19 1.56 -12.03
N ASN A 172 -16.27 1.95 -11.38
CA ASN A 172 -17.40 1.07 -11.09
C ASN A 172 -18.59 1.24 -12.02
N THR A 173 -18.56 2.15 -12.96
CA THR A 173 -19.73 2.55 -13.73
C THR A 173 -19.51 2.53 -15.23
N SER A 174 -18.28 2.32 -15.70
CA SER A 174 -18.05 2.30 -17.13
C SER A 174 -18.10 0.86 -17.65
N ASP A 175 -19.11 0.60 -18.43
CA ASP A 175 -19.26 -0.61 -19.23
C ASP A 175 -18.82 -0.35 -20.65
N ASN A 176 -17.88 0.51 -20.80
CA ASN A 176 -17.54 1.10 -22.03
C ASN A 176 -16.45 0.27 -22.71
N GLN A 177 -16.77 -0.29 -23.84
CA GLN A 177 -15.84 -0.98 -24.72
C GLN A 177 -15.17 -0.05 -25.74
N ASN A 178 -15.28 1.28 -25.61
CA ASN A 178 -14.69 2.23 -26.55
C ASN A 178 -13.28 2.63 -26.11
N PRO A 179 -12.22 2.28 -26.86
CA PRO A 179 -10.83 2.62 -26.51
C PRO A 179 -10.53 4.12 -26.38
N ALA A 180 -11.41 4.99 -26.93
CA ALA A 180 -11.23 6.43 -26.80
C ALA A 180 -11.58 7.00 -25.43
N ASP A 181 -12.17 6.21 -24.54
CA ASP A 181 -12.73 6.70 -23.29
C ASP A 181 -11.82 6.49 -22.07
N GLY A 182 -10.58 6.04 -22.26
CA GLY A 182 -9.59 6.04 -21.19
C GLY A 182 -8.73 4.78 -21.08
N ASP A 183 -8.19 4.52 -19.89
CA ASP A 183 -7.28 3.39 -19.66
C ASP A 183 -8.04 2.06 -19.66
N PRO A 184 -7.43 1.00 -20.24
CA PRO A 184 -8.05 -0.32 -20.30
C PRO A 184 -7.96 -1.06 -18.97
N ARG A 185 -8.92 -1.92 -18.72
CA ARG A 185 -8.90 -2.97 -17.69
C ARG A 185 -9.60 -4.22 -18.21
N VAL A 186 -9.55 -5.32 -17.43
CA VAL A 186 -10.04 -6.64 -17.81
C VAL A 186 -9.28 -7.16 -19.03
N PHE A 187 -8.06 -7.60 -18.79
CA PHE A 187 -7.15 -8.02 -19.85
C PHE A 187 -7.28 -9.50 -20.22
N TRP A 188 -7.97 -10.28 -19.41
CA TRP A 188 -7.94 -11.75 -19.47
C TRP A 188 -9.30 -12.32 -19.75
N ASP A 189 -9.32 -13.34 -20.61
CA ASP A 189 -10.46 -14.21 -20.82
C ASP A 189 -10.04 -15.68 -20.80
N GLU A 190 -10.99 -16.59 -20.62
CA GLU A 190 -10.74 -18.03 -20.56
C GLU A 190 -11.44 -18.75 -21.71
N SER A 191 -10.65 -19.52 -22.46
CA SER A 191 -11.13 -20.32 -23.57
C SER A 191 -10.81 -21.79 -23.33
N HIS A 192 -11.83 -22.63 -23.44
CA HIS A 192 -11.70 -24.05 -23.17
C HIS A 192 -11.95 -24.94 -24.39
N THR A 193 -11.30 -26.11 -24.43
CA THR A 193 -11.45 -27.06 -25.54
C THR A 193 -10.96 -28.44 -25.15
N PHE A 194 -11.52 -29.46 -25.82
CA PHE A 194 -10.95 -30.82 -25.80
C PHE A 194 -9.70 -30.90 -26.67
N VAL A 195 -8.73 -31.67 -26.24
CA VAL A 195 -7.53 -31.98 -27.04
C VAL A 195 -7.90 -32.92 -28.19
N THR A 196 -7.68 -32.46 -29.42
CA THR A 196 -7.96 -33.24 -30.62
C THR A 196 -7.06 -34.46 -30.72
N GLY A 197 -7.65 -35.61 -30.98
CA GLY A 197 -6.94 -36.88 -31.10
C GLY A 197 -6.58 -37.51 -29.75
N ALA A 198 -5.39 -38.07 -29.62
CA ALA A 198 -4.98 -38.74 -28.38
C ALA A 198 -4.70 -37.72 -27.28
N PRO A 199 -5.10 -37.96 -26.02
CA PRO A 199 -4.74 -37.13 -24.88
C PRO A 199 -3.22 -36.93 -24.76
N ILE A 200 -2.80 -35.83 -24.15
CA ILE A 200 -1.38 -35.54 -23.89
C ILE A 200 -0.89 -36.47 -22.77
N PRO A 201 0.03 -37.41 -23.04
CA PRO A 201 0.45 -38.35 -22.01
C PRO A 201 1.17 -37.70 -20.84
N ALA A 202 1.14 -38.32 -19.67
CA ALA A 202 2.01 -37.95 -18.56
C ALA A 202 3.48 -37.95 -19.01
N GLY A 203 4.25 -36.97 -18.62
CA GLY A 203 5.63 -36.74 -19.00
C GLY A 203 5.85 -36.13 -20.39
N ALA A 204 4.83 -35.99 -21.21
CA ALA A 204 4.95 -35.31 -22.50
C ALA A 204 5.03 -33.79 -22.31
N THR A 205 5.72 -33.10 -23.23
CA THR A 205 5.69 -31.64 -23.27
C THR A 205 4.49 -31.15 -24.07
N PHE A 206 3.93 -30.02 -23.65
CA PHE A 206 2.94 -29.27 -24.42
C PHE A 206 3.28 -27.80 -24.39
N SER A 207 2.96 -27.09 -25.46
CA SER A 207 3.26 -25.65 -25.53
C SER A 207 2.18 -24.88 -26.32
N LEU A 208 2.00 -23.63 -25.95
CA LEU A 208 1.24 -22.65 -26.70
C LEU A 208 2.23 -21.80 -27.51
N ARG A 209 2.01 -21.69 -28.82
CA ARG A 209 2.94 -21.03 -29.74
C ARG A 209 2.23 -20.12 -30.72
N LYS A 210 2.80 -18.90 -30.91
CA LYS A 210 2.41 -17.99 -31.97
C LYS A 210 3.14 -18.37 -33.25
N ASP A 211 2.37 -18.81 -34.26
CA ASP A 211 2.88 -19.09 -35.61
C ASP A 211 2.54 -17.95 -36.57
N ALA A 212 3.08 -18.00 -37.79
CA ALA A 212 2.86 -16.97 -38.82
C ALA A 212 1.37 -16.82 -39.22
N GLY A 213 0.55 -17.86 -39.02
CA GLY A 213 -0.89 -17.83 -39.30
C GLY A 213 -1.76 -17.28 -38.16
N ASN A 214 -1.20 -17.06 -36.97
CA ASN A 214 -1.92 -16.52 -35.84
C ASN A 214 -2.01 -14.98 -35.94
N SER A 215 -3.22 -14.43 -36.09
CA SER A 215 -3.47 -13.08 -36.60
C SER A 215 -3.32 -11.96 -35.57
N ALA A 216 -3.42 -12.24 -34.25
CA ALA A 216 -3.26 -11.22 -33.24
C ALA A 216 -1.82 -10.70 -33.18
N SER A 217 -1.64 -9.41 -32.91
CA SER A 217 -0.33 -8.79 -32.81
C SER A 217 0.48 -9.34 -31.63
N PHE A 218 -0.20 -9.65 -30.53
CA PHE A 218 0.38 -10.34 -29.38
C PHE A 218 -0.59 -11.38 -28.79
N TYR A 219 -0.05 -12.28 -27.98
CA TYR A 219 -0.78 -13.20 -27.12
C TYR A 219 -0.12 -13.15 -25.75
N ASP A 220 -0.86 -12.71 -24.76
CA ASP A 220 -0.47 -12.80 -23.36
C ASP A 220 -1.07 -14.10 -22.81
N VAL A 221 -0.24 -14.96 -22.25
CA VAL A 221 -0.67 -16.23 -21.66
C VAL A 221 -0.45 -16.16 -20.17
N ASP A 222 -1.52 -16.28 -19.40
CA ASP A 222 -1.50 -16.26 -17.95
C ASP A 222 -1.37 -17.67 -17.38
N SER A 223 -2.32 -18.55 -17.68
CA SER A 223 -2.33 -19.91 -17.16
C SER A 223 -3.06 -20.88 -18.07
N VAL A 224 -2.84 -22.18 -17.84
CA VAL A 224 -3.58 -23.26 -18.48
C VAL A 224 -4.05 -24.25 -17.41
N ASP A 225 -5.36 -24.40 -17.25
CA ASP A 225 -5.91 -25.49 -16.48
C ASP A 225 -5.95 -26.74 -17.36
N VAL A 226 -5.42 -27.82 -16.86
CA VAL A 226 -5.34 -29.09 -17.59
C VAL A 226 -6.08 -30.18 -16.83
N GLU A 227 -6.87 -30.96 -17.53
CA GLU A 227 -7.67 -32.01 -16.90
C GLU A 227 -7.97 -33.21 -17.84
N ASN A 228 -8.47 -34.24 -17.24
CA ASN A 228 -8.99 -35.41 -17.97
C ASN A 228 -10.43 -35.67 -17.51
N PRO A 229 -11.43 -35.00 -18.11
CA PRO A 229 -12.81 -35.14 -17.71
C PRO A 229 -13.29 -36.57 -17.72
N PRO A 230 -14.12 -37.00 -16.77
CA PRO A 230 -14.78 -38.29 -16.84
C PRO A 230 -15.68 -38.38 -18.07
N ALA A 231 -16.05 -39.60 -18.46
CA ALA A 231 -17.03 -39.77 -19.54
C ALA A 231 -18.35 -39.08 -19.22
N PRO A 232 -19.09 -38.55 -20.23
CA PRO A 232 -20.39 -37.92 -20.01
C PRO A 232 -21.32 -38.85 -19.20
N GLN A 233 -22.03 -38.24 -18.24
CA GLN A 233 -23.04 -38.97 -17.47
C GLN A 233 -24.20 -39.38 -18.35
N THR A 234 -24.84 -40.47 -18.00
CA THR A 234 -26.04 -40.96 -18.69
C THR A 234 -27.30 -40.41 -18.04
N GLN A 235 -28.33 -40.23 -18.82
CA GLN A 235 -29.62 -39.72 -18.34
C GLN A 235 -30.12 -40.59 -17.15
N PRO A 236 -30.40 -39.97 -15.97
CA PRO A 236 -30.91 -40.73 -14.83
C PRO A 236 -32.29 -41.32 -15.11
N ALA A 237 -32.52 -42.50 -14.55
CA ALA A 237 -33.86 -43.05 -14.53
C ALA A 237 -34.85 -42.10 -13.89
N ASN A 238 -36.08 -42.03 -14.35
CA ASN A 238 -37.11 -41.08 -13.86
C ASN A 238 -36.75 -39.60 -14.06
N SER A 239 -35.95 -39.24 -15.11
CA SER A 239 -35.77 -37.88 -15.54
C SER A 239 -36.47 -37.61 -16.86
N LEU A 240 -36.69 -36.32 -17.16
CA LEU A 240 -37.26 -35.83 -18.40
C LEU A 240 -36.16 -35.06 -19.15
N SER A 241 -35.75 -35.52 -20.33
CA SER A 241 -34.76 -34.82 -21.15
C SER A 241 -35.35 -33.59 -21.80
N ILE A 242 -34.67 -32.47 -21.81
CA ILE A 242 -35.10 -31.24 -22.49
C ILE A 242 -35.31 -31.46 -23.99
N THR A 243 -34.59 -32.37 -24.60
CA THR A 243 -34.76 -32.75 -26.02
C THR A 243 -36.09 -33.44 -26.28
N SER A 244 -36.63 -34.17 -25.32
CA SER A 244 -37.95 -34.75 -25.43
C SER A 244 -39.09 -33.72 -25.41
N CYS A 245 -38.81 -32.49 -25.00
CA CYS A 245 -39.73 -31.35 -25.02
C CYS A 245 -39.48 -30.40 -26.18
N GLY A 246 -38.55 -30.74 -27.08
CA GLY A 246 -38.24 -29.96 -28.28
C GLY A 246 -37.05 -29.01 -28.20
N ALA A 247 -36.23 -29.10 -27.11
CA ALA A 247 -34.96 -28.38 -27.09
C ALA A 247 -33.99 -29.00 -28.11
N VAL A 248 -33.28 -28.18 -28.83
CA VAL A 248 -32.37 -28.60 -29.93
C VAL A 248 -30.96 -28.13 -29.56
N PRO A 249 -29.99 -29.04 -29.49
CA PRO A 249 -28.61 -28.62 -29.32
C PRO A 249 -28.08 -28.02 -30.62
N ASP A 250 -27.23 -27.03 -30.45
CA ASP A 250 -26.45 -26.44 -31.52
C ASP A 250 -25.01 -26.34 -31.08
N ASP A 251 -24.14 -27.10 -31.71
CA ASP A 251 -22.73 -27.19 -31.35
C ASP A 251 -21.85 -26.27 -32.24
N THR A 252 -22.45 -25.34 -32.98
CA THR A 252 -21.69 -24.38 -33.78
C THR A 252 -20.97 -23.42 -32.83
N PRO A 253 -19.64 -23.30 -32.89
CA PRO A 253 -18.93 -22.36 -32.08
C PRO A 253 -19.34 -20.93 -32.36
N THR A 254 -19.78 -20.21 -31.34
CA THR A 254 -20.35 -18.86 -31.53
C THR A 254 -19.27 -17.78 -31.58
N ASN A 255 -18.04 -18.05 -31.11
CA ASN A 255 -16.98 -17.06 -30.95
C ASN A 255 -17.43 -15.82 -30.14
N GLY A 256 -18.40 -15.99 -29.24
CA GLY A 256 -18.98 -14.91 -28.48
C GLY A 256 -19.90 -13.98 -29.28
N ALA A 257 -20.15 -14.23 -30.53
CA ALA A 257 -21.17 -13.49 -31.34
C ALA A 257 -22.50 -14.20 -31.27
N ALA A 258 -23.59 -13.41 -31.27
CA ALA A 258 -24.94 -13.96 -31.40
C ALA A 258 -25.04 -14.86 -32.65
N ASP A 259 -25.48 -16.10 -32.47
CA ASP A 259 -25.71 -17.02 -33.59
C ASP A 259 -27.19 -16.92 -34.07
N SER A 260 -27.39 -16.24 -35.18
CA SER A 260 -28.73 -16.06 -35.73
C SER A 260 -29.38 -17.36 -36.25
N GLN A 261 -28.57 -18.41 -36.45
CA GLN A 261 -29.03 -19.70 -36.93
C GLN A 261 -29.35 -20.68 -35.78
N ALA A 262 -28.84 -20.44 -34.60
CA ALA A 262 -29.10 -21.30 -33.44
C ALA A 262 -30.60 -21.27 -33.07
N VAL A 263 -31.13 -22.44 -32.74
CA VAL A 263 -32.52 -22.61 -32.30
C VAL A 263 -32.70 -22.12 -30.88
N ASP A 264 -33.65 -21.20 -30.67
CA ASP A 264 -34.03 -20.79 -29.30
C ASP A 264 -34.73 -21.97 -28.58
N SER A 265 -34.04 -22.61 -27.68
CA SER A 265 -34.56 -23.71 -26.86
C SER A 265 -35.23 -23.24 -25.55
N ARG A 266 -35.31 -21.93 -25.25
CA ARG A 266 -35.84 -21.40 -24.00
C ARG A 266 -37.24 -21.90 -23.68
N ALA A 267 -38.17 -21.77 -24.64
CA ALA A 267 -39.57 -22.18 -24.45
C ALA A 267 -39.70 -23.71 -24.26
N ALA A 268 -38.88 -24.47 -24.99
CA ALA A 268 -38.87 -25.93 -24.88
C ALA A 268 -38.32 -26.37 -23.51
N ILE A 269 -37.23 -25.73 -23.05
CA ILE A 269 -36.66 -26.03 -21.71
C ILE A 269 -37.65 -25.67 -20.62
N GLN A 270 -38.29 -24.49 -20.66
CA GLN A 270 -39.29 -24.09 -19.66
C GLN A 270 -40.48 -25.06 -19.63
N ASN A 271 -41.02 -25.42 -20.77
CA ASN A 271 -42.12 -26.41 -20.88
C ASN A 271 -41.67 -27.76 -20.27
N CYS A 272 -40.43 -28.17 -20.46
CA CYS A 272 -39.88 -29.39 -19.88
C CYS A 272 -39.74 -29.30 -18.34
N ILE A 273 -39.36 -28.16 -17.84
CA ILE A 273 -39.29 -27.85 -16.39
C ILE A 273 -40.72 -27.98 -15.80
N ASP A 274 -41.70 -27.29 -16.40
CA ASP A 274 -43.11 -27.31 -15.95
C ASP A 274 -43.66 -28.74 -15.91
N GLN A 275 -43.34 -29.56 -16.91
CA GLN A 275 -43.73 -30.97 -16.94
C GLN A 275 -43.00 -31.80 -15.87
N ALA A 276 -41.70 -31.55 -15.67
CA ALA A 276 -40.92 -32.24 -14.65
C ALA A 276 -41.47 -31.97 -13.22
N GLU A 277 -41.79 -30.72 -12.95
CA GLU A 277 -42.41 -30.30 -11.69
C GLU A 277 -43.78 -30.99 -11.46
N GLN A 278 -44.67 -30.95 -12.48
CA GLN A 278 -45.98 -31.59 -12.38
C GLN A 278 -45.90 -33.10 -12.18
N GLN A 279 -44.88 -33.74 -12.74
CA GLN A 279 -44.70 -35.20 -12.67
C GLN A 279 -43.82 -35.66 -11.52
N GLY A 280 -43.21 -34.75 -10.73
CA GLY A 280 -42.22 -35.06 -9.68
C GLY A 280 -41.00 -35.78 -10.22
N ARG A 281 -40.51 -35.37 -11.40
CA ARG A 281 -39.35 -35.95 -12.09
C ARG A 281 -38.19 -34.99 -12.10
N ALA A 282 -36.97 -35.50 -12.25
CA ALA A 282 -35.79 -34.67 -12.51
C ALA A 282 -35.77 -34.16 -13.98
N LEU A 283 -35.20 -33.00 -14.23
CA LEU A 283 -34.87 -32.51 -15.56
C LEU A 283 -33.46 -32.97 -15.95
N TRP A 284 -33.30 -33.38 -17.20
CA TRP A 284 -32.02 -33.79 -17.76
C TRP A 284 -31.59 -32.91 -18.93
N ILE A 285 -30.38 -32.34 -18.84
CA ILE A 285 -29.72 -31.59 -19.91
C ILE A 285 -28.68 -32.54 -20.54
N PRO A 286 -28.94 -33.11 -21.72
CA PRO A 286 -27.98 -33.99 -22.38
C PRO A 286 -26.78 -33.22 -22.90
N GLN A 287 -25.78 -33.95 -23.43
CA GLN A 287 -24.61 -33.36 -24.07
C GLN A 287 -25.05 -32.44 -25.24
N GLY A 288 -24.42 -31.27 -25.35
CA GLY A 288 -24.65 -30.25 -26.39
C GLY A 288 -24.79 -28.84 -25.80
N THR A 289 -24.79 -27.84 -26.69
CA THR A 289 -25.03 -26.44 -26.35
C THR A 289 -26.47 -26.05 -26.66
N PHE A 290 -27.21 -25.63 -25.65
CA PHE A 290 -28.62 -25.23 -25.77
C PHE A 290 -28.76 -23.74 -25.61
N TYR A 291 -29.23 -23.07 -26.68
CA TYR A 291 -29.37 -21.63 -26.70
C TYR A 291 -30.66 -21.17 -26.01
N VAL A 292 -30.54 -20.18 -25.15
CA VAL A 292 -31.62 -19.45 -24.52
C VAL A 292 -31.55 -18.02 -25.01
N LYS A 293 -32.42 -17.66 -25.97
CA LYS A 293 -32.45 -16.32 -26.53
C LYS A 293 -33.44 -15.42 -25.76
N GLY A 294 -33.15 -14.13 -25.77
CA GLY A 294 -33.99 -13.14 -25.10
C GLY A 294 -33.62 -12.88 -23.66
N THR A 295 -34.41 -12.00 -23.03
CA THR A 295 -34.08 -11.36 -21.74
C THR A 295 -34.70 -12.05 -20.53
N THR A 296 -35.59 -13.04 -20.73
CA THR A 296 -36.26 -13.78 -19.66
C THR A 296 -35.49 -15.05 -19.32
N GLY A 297 -35.41 -15.38 -18.02
CA GLY A 297 -34.80 -16.60 -17.53
C GLY A 297 -35.71 -17.84 -17.61
N LEU A 298 -35.19 -18.92 -17.07
CA LEU A 298 -35.87 -20.19 -16.80
C LEU A 298 -36.23 -20.24 -15.31
N HIS A 299 -37.45 -20.72 -15.00
CA HIS A 299 -37.93 -20.79 -13.61
C HIS A 299 -38.21 -22.23 -13.24
N ALA A 300 -37.69 -22.65 -12.07
CA ALA A 300 -37.93 -23.98 -11.54
C ALA A 300 -38.14 -23.99 -10.02
N GLN A 301 -38.98 -24.93 -9.55
CA GLN A 301 -39.28 -25.11 -8.14
C GLN A 301 -39.27 -26.57 -7.73
N GLY A 302 -38.48 -26.91 -6.71
CA GLY A 302 -38.53 -28.18 -6.02
C GLY A 302 -38.09 -29.41 -6.82
N ILE A 303 -37.40 -29.24 -7.94
CA ILE A 303 -36.91 -30.33 -8.78
C ILE A 303 -35.38 -30.41 -8.81
N THR A 304 -34.88 -31.55 -9.30
CA THR A 304 -33.48 -31.72 -9.67
C THR A 304 -33.29 -31.41 -11.15
N ILE A 305 -32.32 -30.55 -11.49
CA ILE A 305 -31.83 -30.29 -12.83
C ILE A 305 -30.39 -30.80 -12.92
N ALA A 306 -30.14 -31.76 -13.82
CA ALA A 306 -28.85 -32.38 -13.96
C ALA A 306 -28.36 -32.39 -15.39
N GLY A 307 -27.06 -32.15 -15.61
CA GLY A 307 -26.43 -32.27 -16.92
C GLY A 307 -25.54 -33.50 -17.09
N ALA A 308 -25.03 -33.71 -18.29
CA ALA A 308 -24.11 -34.81 -18.60
C ALA A 308 -22.68 -34.58 -18.08
N GLY A 309 -22.43 -33.45 -17.47
CA GLY A 309 -21.15 -33.00 -16.95
C GLY A 309 -20.88 -31.56 -17.38
N LEU A 310 -20.14 -30.83 -16.55
CA LEU A 310 -19.83 -29.41 -16.81
C LEU A 310 -18.97 -29.16 -18.06
N TRP A 311 -18.38 -30.19 -18.64
CA TRP A 311 -17.65 -30.13 -19.92
C TRP A 311 -18.52 -30.45 -21.13
N TYR A 312 -19.74 -30.94 -20.93
CA TYR A 312 -20.55 -31.59 -21.98
C TYR A 312 -21.90 -30.95 -22.19
N SER A 313 -22.55 -30.45 -21.15
CA SER A 313 -23.88 -29.84 -21.21
C SER A 313 -23.76 -28.36 -20.98
N THR A 314 -24.05 -27.54 -21.99
CA THR A 314 -23.99 -26.06 -21.89
C THR A 314 -25.36 -25.45 -22.13
N VAL A 315 -25.78 -24.59 -21.22
CA VAL A 315 -26.88 -23.64 -21.45
C VAL A 315 -26.28 -22.26 -21.76
N TYR A 316 -26.49 -21.79 -22.98
CA TYR A 316 -25.87 -20.59 -23.52
C TYR A 316 -26.88 -19.47 -23.72
N ARG A 317 -26.63 -18.29 -23.15
CA ARG A 317 -27.47 -17.11 -23.40
C ARG A 317 -26.90 -16.30 -24.56
N ASP A 318 -27.69 -16.13 -25.60
CA ASP A 318 -27.29 -15.46 -26.83
C ASP A 318 -27.62 -13.94 -26.82
N VAL A 319 -27.80 -13.34 -25.68
CA VAL A 319 -28.09 -11.91 -25.56
C VAL A 319 -26.86 -11.22 -24.92
N PRO A 320 -26.12 -10.45 -25.71
CA PRO A 320 -24.96 -9.76 -25.18
C PRO A 320 -25.35 -8.67 -24.16
N VAL A 321 -24.50 -8.45 -23.18
CA VAL A 321 -24.55 -7.35 -22.22
C VAL A 321 -23.47 -6.34 -22.62
N PRO A 322 -23.70 -5.02 -22.60
CA PRO A 322 -24.89 -4.34 -22.09
C PRO A 322 -26.09 -4.45 -23.04
N ASN A 323 -27.28 -4.46 -22.47
CA ASN A 323 -28.54 -4.50 -23.22
C ASN A 323 -29.46 -3.38 -22.71
N SER A 324 -30.21 -2.74 -23.64
CA SER A 324 -31.20 -1.72 -23.29
C SER A 324 -32.42 -2.28 -22.54
N THR A 325 -32.58 -3.60 -22.52
CA THR A 325 -33.64 -4.30 -21.80
C THR A 325 -33.04 -5.04 -20.61
N PRO A 326 -33.64 -4.92 -19.41
CA PRO A 326 -33.19 -5.67 -18.25
C PRO A 326 -33.13 -7.18 -18.50
N LEU A 327 -32.04 -7.83 -18.13
CA LEU A 327 -31.89 -9.28 -18.16
C LEU A 327 -32.31 -9.88 -16.82
N ALA A 328 -33.12 -10.93 -16.82
CA ALA A 328 -33.28 -11.77 -15.64
C ALA A 328 -32.11 -12.75 -15.52
N ALA A 329 -31.86 -13.30 -14.34
CA ALA A 329 -30.96 -14.45 -14.18
C ALA A 329 -31.36 -15.56 -15.18
N LEU A 330 -30.37 -16.30 -15.67
CA LEU A 330 -30.67 -17.37 -16.63
C LEU A 330 -31.53 -18.47 -15.97
N PHE A 331 -31.22 -18.80 -14.72
CA PHE A 331 -32.04 -19.68 -13.89
C PHE A 331 -32.52 -18.95 -12.63
N ASP A 332 -33.82 -18.98 -12.39
CA ASP A 332 -34.49 -18.52 -11.19
C ASP A 332 -35.08 -19.73 -10.46
N LEU A 333 -34.47 -20.13 -9.33
CA LEU A 333 -34.63 -21.43 -8.72
C LEU A 333 -35.17 -21.31 -7.29
N THR A 334 -36.19 -22.07 -6.96
CA THR A 334 -36.71 -22.16 -5.60
C THR A 334 -36.62 -23.59 -5.10
N SER A 335 -35.83 -23.84 -4.03
CA SER A 335 -35.66 -25.17 -3.41
C SER A 335 -35.28 -26.29 -4.39
N CYS A 336 -34.47 -25.98 -5.40
CA CYS A 336 -34.01 -26.89 -6.42
C CYS A 336 -32.64 -27.52 -6.06
N THR A 337 -32.36 -28.64 -6.67
CA THR A 337 -31.00 -29.20 -6.81
C THR A 337 -30.55 -29.04 -8.24
N VAL A 338 -29.40 -28.40 -8.46
CA VAL A 338 -28.80 -28.27 -9.81
C VAL A 338 -27.40 -28.85 -9.79
N ARG A 339 -27.02 -29.58 -10.87
CA ARG A 339 -25.69 -30.18 -10.90
C ARG A 339 -25.19 -30.53 -12.29
N ASP A 340 -23.89 -30.53 -12.43
CA ASP A 340 -23.15 -31.14 -13.54
C ASP A 340 -23.45 -30.53 -14.93
N PHE A 341 -23.50 -29.18 -15.04
CA PHE A 341 -23.60 -28.49 -16.34
C PHE A 341 -22.91 -27.11 -16.31
N HIS A 342 -22.69 -26.57 -17.51
CA HIS A 342 -22.08 -25.30 -17.78
C HIS A 342 -23.11 -24.26 -18.18
N ILE A 343 -22.89 -23.01 -17.73
CA ILE A 343 -23.63 -21.82 -18.14
C ILE A 343 -22.64 -20.80 -18.71
N ASP A 344 -22.86 -20.36 -19.94
CA ASP A 344 -22.20 -19.21 -20.52
C ASP A 344 -23.26 -18.18 -20.91
N ALA A 345 -23.20 -16.99 -20.37
CA ALA A 345 -24.20 -15.95 -20.64
C ALA A 345 -23.71 -14.88 -21.62
N ASN A 346 -22.54 -15.03 -22.26
CA ASN A 346 -22.01 -14.13 -23.28
C ASN A 346 -21.96 -12.65 -22.85
N ALA A 347 -21.84 -12.37 -21.56
CA ALA A 347 -21.69 -11.01 -21.06
C ALA A 347 -20.35 -10.43 -21.50
N VAL A 348 -20.36 -9.16 -21.93
CA VAL A 348 -19.17 -8.43 -22.42
C VAL A 348 -18.83 -7.21 -21.58
N SER A 349 -19.60 -6.92 -20.54
CA SER A 349 -19.35 -5.85 -19.57
C SER A 349 -20.21 -6.04 -18.32
N ARG A 350 -19.98 -5.19 -17.32
CA ARG A 350 -20.68 -5.25 -16.03
C ARG A 350 -22.09 -4.62 -16.07
N SER A 351 -22.35 -3.61 -16.92
CA SER A 351 -23.61 -2.88 -16.87
C SER A 351 -24.73 -3.65 -17.51
N THR A 352 -25.73 -3.83 -16.70
CA THR A 352 -27.07 -4.14 -17.20
C THR A 352 -27.97 -2.99 -16.84
N VAL A 353 -28.61 -2.40 -17.82
CA VAL A 353 -29.65 -1.40 -17.56
C VAL A 353 -30.81 -2.11 -16.87
N GLY A 354 -30.80 -2.10 -15.52
CA GLY A 354 -31.92 -2.54 -14.70
C GLY A 354 -32.19 -4.04 -14.62
N GLY A 355 -31.16 -4.87 -14.77
CA GLY A 355 -31.28 -6.31 -14.54
C GLY A 355 -29.92 -6.93 -14.18
N ASP A 356 -29.90 -8.05 -13.48
CA ASP A 356 -28.65 -8.65 -12.99
C ASP A 356 -27.99 -9.60 -13.99
N GLY A 357 -28.68 -10.11 -14.99
CA GLY A 357 -28.09 -10.97 -16.02
C GLY A 357 -27.25 -12.15 -15.49
N GLY A 358 -27.45 -12.54 -14.23
CA GLY A 358 -26.68 -13.57 -13.54
C GLY A 358 -26.92 -14.97 -14.12
N ALA A 359 -26.09 -15.92 -13.74
CA ALA A 359 -26.32 -17.32 -14.09
C ALA A 359 -27.49 -17.91 -13.32
N MET A 360 -27.48 -17.77 -11.98
CA MET A 360 -28.49 -18.38 -11.10
C MET A 360 -28.90 -17.46 -9.96
N ASP A 361 -30.19 -17.25 -9.84
CA ASP A 361 -30.85 -16.77 -8.62
C ASP A 361 -31.41 -17.96 -7.89
N THR A 362 -31.08 -18.15 -6.61
CA THR A 362 -31.53 -19.28 -5.79
C THR A 362 -32.19 -18.80 -4.52
N THR A 363 -33.29 -19.44 -4.13
CA THR A 363 -34.01 -19.17 -2.89
C THR A 363 -34.70 -20.42 -2.35
N GLY A 364 -35.42 -20.27 -1.25
CA GLY A 364 -36.16 -21.37 -0.57
C GLY A 364 -35.28 -22.10 0.42
N THR A 365 -35.60 -23.36 0.68
CA THR A 365 -34.96 -24.12 1.75
C THR A 365 -34.20 -25.33 1.22
N GLY A 366 -32.95 -25.51 1.67
CA GLY A 366 -32.14 -26.71 1.40
C GLY A 366 -31.82 -26.94 -0.05
N TRP A 367 -31.80 -25.89 -0.87
CA TRP A 367 -31.39 -25.98 -2.26
C TRP A 367 -29.90 -26.36 -2.41
N LEU A 368 -29.52 -26.92 -3.53
CA LEU A 368 -28.15 -27.35 -3.80
C LEU A 368 -27.71 -27.00 -5.22
N ALA A 369 -26.57 -26.32 -5.35
CA ALA A 369 -25.81 -26.21 -6.59
C ALA A 369 -24.49 -26.98 -6.42
N ASP A 370 -24.25 -28.00 -7.25
CA ASP A 370 -23.14 -28.93 -7.14
C ASP A 370 -22.49 -29.19 -8.49
N GLY A 371 -21.21 -28.77 -8.67
CA GLY A 371 -20.52 -29.01 -9.93
C GLY A 371 -21.11 -28.19 -11.09
N ILE A 372 -21.33 -26.91 -10.89
CA ILE A 372 -21.76 -25.96 -11.92
C ILE A 372 -20.56 -25.16 -12.41
N TRP A 373 -20.39 -25.00 -13.72
CA TRP A 373 -19.47 -24.05 -14.28
C TRP A 373 -20.23 -22.82 -14.81
N THR A 374 -19.90 -21.61 -14.31
CA THR A 374 -20.46 -20.35 -14.85
C THR A 374 -19.34 -19.55 -15.50
N GLN A 375 -19.61 -19.02 -16.68
CA GLN A 375 -18.68 -18.21 -17.44
C GLN A 375 -19.42 -17.05 -18.16
N HIS A 376 -18.77 -15.90 -18.32
CA HIS A 376 -19.29 -14.71 -18.98
C HIS A 376 -20.70 -14.31 -18.49
N THR A 377 -20.90 -14.34 -17.19
CA THR A 377 -22.16 -13.95 -16.55
C THR A 377 -21.96 -12.64 -15.78
N MET A 378 -23.04 -11.94 -15.49
CA MET A 378 -22.97 -10.78 -14.61
C MET A 378 -22.60 -11.21 -13.20
N SER A 379 -23.38 -12.11 -12.60
CA SER A 379 -23.04 -12.82 -11.37
C SER A 379 -23.08 -14.34 -11.63
N GLY A 380 -22.27 -15.09 -10.91
CA GLY A 380 -22.40 -16.55 -10.95
C GLY A 380 -23.61 -17.01 -10.18
N PHE A 381 -23.64 -16.75 -8.89
CA PHE A 381 -24.77 -17.06 -8.02
C PHE A 381 -25.22 -15.81 -7.26
N TRP A 382 -26.52 -15.54 -7.31
CA TRP A 382 -27.20 -14.60 -6.42
C TRP A 382 -28.13 -15.40 -5.52
N ALA A 383 -27.65 -15.73 -4.32
CA ALA A 383 -28.15 -16.86 -3.53
C ALA A 383 -28.69 -16.44 -2.17
N SER A 384 -29.89 -16.88 -1.84
CA SER A 384 -30.54 -16.60 -0.53
C SER A 384 -31.36 -17.80 -0.04
N GLY A 385 -32.17 -17.59 0.96
CA GLY A 385 -33.00 -18.65 1.58
C GLY A 385 -32.36 -19.26 2.81
N THR A 386 -32.68 -20.50 3.13
CA THR A 386 -32.24 -21.16 4.37
C THR A 386 -31.59 -22.51 4.07
N GLY A 387 -30.38 -22.73 4.56
CA GLY A 387 -29.66 -24.01 4.44
C GLY A 387 -29.32 -24.40 3.01
N GLY A 388 -29.22 -23.44 2.08
CA GLY A 388 -28.79 -23.67 0.71
C GLY A 388 -27.28 -23.88 0.61
N THR A 389 -26.82 -24.56 -0.45
CA THR A 389 -25.40 -24.88 -0.64
C THR A 389 -24.96 -24.67 -2.07
N VAL A 390 -23.81 -23.98 -2.27
CA VAL A 390 -23.02 -23.95 -3.50
C VAL A 390 -21.73 -24.70 -3.26
N ARG A 391 -21.45 -25.74 -4.05
CA ARG A 391 -20.22 -26.52 -3.89
C ARG A 391 -19.68 -27.10 -5.18
N ASN A 392 -18.39 -27.47 -5.17
CA ASN A 392 -17.68 -28.14 -6.26
C ASN A 392 -17.83 -27.42 -7.61
N SER A 393 -18.11 -26.12 -7.58
CA SER A 393 -18.44 -25.33 -8.75
C SER A 393 -17.22 -24.55 -9.24
N ARG A 394 -17.21 -24.20 -10.52
CA ARG A 394 -16.17 -23.43 -11.18
C ARG A 394 -16.79 -22.14 -11.74
N LEU A 395 -16.22 -21.00 -11.41
CA LEU A 395 -16.70 -19.70 -11.88
C LEU A 395 -15.50 -18.96 -12.48
N THR A 396 -15.62 -18.57 -13.76
CA THR A 396 -14.53 -17.95 -14.51
C THR A 396 -15.05 -16.79 -15.34
N SER A 397 -14.29 -15.71 -15.48
CA SER A 397 -14.64 -14.53 -16.29
C SER A 397 -16.05 -13.99 -15.98
N VAL A 398 -16.34 -13.74 -14.69
CA VAL A 398 -17.60 -13.21 -14.18
C VAL A 398 -17.50 -11.70 -14.01
N TRP A 399 -18.48 -10.92 -14.50
CA TRP A 399 -18.40 -9.46 -14.55
C TRP A 399 -18.74 -8.72 -13.24
N ALA A 400 -19.38 -9.38 -12.30
CA ALA A 400 -19.63 -8.90 -10.94
C ALA A 400 -19.25 -9.98 -9.93
N ASP A 401 -20.07 -10.19 -8.88
CA ASP A 401 -19.78 -11.22 -7.87
C ASP A 401 -19.75 -12.64 -8.46
N GLY A 402 -18.79 -13.43 -8.04
CA GLY A 402 -18.80 -14.84 -8.34
C GLY A 402 -19.95 -15.54 -7.61
N ILE A 403 -19.92 -15.55 -6.29
CA ILE A 403 -20.99 -16.11 -5.44
C ILE A 403 -21.39 -15.06 -4.42
N ASN A 404 -22.54 -14.44 -4.58
CA ASN A 404 -23.13 -13.51 -3.62
C ASN A 404 -24.24 -14.22 -2.83
N VAL A 405 -23.94 -14.58 -1.58
CA VAL A 405 -24.98 -15.06 -0.66
C VAL A 405 -25.55 -13.87 0.08
N ASN A 406 -26.88 -13.73 0.05
CA ASN A 406 -27.56 -12.54 0.53
C ASN A 406 -28.94 -12.85 1.11
N ASN A 407 -29.62 -11.84 1.66
CA ASN A 407 -30.95 -11.93 2.21
C ASN A 407 -32.03 -11.18 1.39
N VAL A 408 -31.75 -10.85 0.12
CA VAL A 408 -32.62 -9.98 -0.70
C VAL A 408 -33.13 -10.62 -1.99
N SER A 409 -32.65 -11.81 -2.36
CA SER A 409 -33.05 -12.48 -3.60
C SER A 409 -34.51 -12.91 -3.56
N LEU A 410 -35.22 -12.68 -4.65
CA LEU A 410 -36.60 -13.16 -4.89
C LEU A 410 -37.59 -12.83 -3.75
N GLY A 411 -37.33 -11.74 -2.99
CA GLY A 411 -38.16 -11.38 -1.85
C GLY A 411 -38.01 -12.31 -0.65
N ALA A 412 -36.94 -13.10 -0.61
CA ALA A 412 -36.59 -13.86 0.56
C ALA A 412 -36.17 -12.89 1.66
N ASP A 413 -36.51 -13.22 2.87
CA ASP A 413 -36.23 -12.44 4.08
C ASP A 413 -35.15 -13.08 4.94
N THR A 414 -34.47 -14.10 4.41
CA THR A 414 -33.49 -14.88 5.13
C THR A 414 -32.28 -15.22 4.27
N GLY A 415 -31.13 -15.31 4.90
CA GLY A 415 -29.87 -15.80 4.36
C GLY A 415 -29.19 -16.68 5.40
N ASN A 416 -29.93 -17.60 6.04
CA ASN A 416 -29.50 -18.30 7.24
C ASN A 416 -28.91 -19.67 6.91
N GLY A 417 -27.74 -20.00 7.48
CA GLY A 417 -27.14 -21.32 7.37
C GLY A 417 -26.74 -21.70 5.94
N LEU A 418 -26.46 -20.71 5.08
CA LEU A 418 -25.99 -20.95 3.73
C LEU A 418 -24.54 -21.46 3.76
N THR A 419 -24.21 -22.33 2.83
CA THR A 419 -22.87 -22.93 2.72
C THR A 419 -22.27 -22.72 1.32
N VAL A 420 -21.06 -22.19 1.25
CA VAL A 420 -20.26 -22.03 0.03
C VAL A 420 -18.96 -22.80 0.25
N THR A 421 -18.80 -23.95 -0.39
CA THR A 421 -17.67 -24.82 -0.08
C THR A 421 -17.09 -25.52 -1.30
N ASN A 422 -15.76 -25.64 -1.33
CA ASN A 422 -15.03 -26.35 -2.38
C ASN A 422 -15.31 -25.81 -3.79
N ASN A 423 -15.40 -24.47 -3.94
CA ASN A 423 -15.58 -23.84 -5.25
C ASN A 423 -14.27 -23.20 -5.73
N PHE A 424 -14.08 -23.17 -7.03
CA PHE A 424 -13.01 -22.46 -7.71
C PHE A 424 -13.56 -21.25 -8.42
N VAL A 425 -13.07 -20.06 -8.05
CA VAL A 425 -13.54 -18.76 -8.58
C VAL A 425 -12.33 -17.99 -9.08
N ARG A 426 -12.36 -17.56 -10.35
CA ARG A 426 -11.25 -16.79 -10.94
C ARG A 426 -11.75 -15.69 -11.87
N GLY A 427 -11.13 -14.49 -11.74
CA GLY A 427 -11.38 -13.37 -12.66
C GLY A 427 -12.78 -12.77 -12.52
N THR A 428 -13.17 -12.39 -11.30
CA THR A 428 -14.46 -11.72 -11.03
C THR A 428 -14.33 -10.21 -11.04
N GLY A 429 -15.38 -9.53 -11.51
CA GLY A 429 -15.44 -8.07 -11.58
C GLY A 429 -15.94 -7.38 -10.31
N ASP A 430 -16.37 -8.17 -9.33
CA ASP A 430 -16.62 -7.77 -7.95
C ASP A 430 -16.13 -8.89 -7.04
N ASP A 431 -16.66 -9.02 -5.83
CA ASP A 431 -16.20 -10.02 -4.88
C ASP A 431 -16.27 -11.45 -5.47
N ALA A 432 -15.22 -12.23 -5.33
CA ALA A 432 -15.29 -13.62 -5.76
C ALA A 432 -16.33 -14.38 -4.93
N ILE A 433 -16.38 -14.14 -3.60
CA ILE A 433 -17.42 -14.65 -2.70
C ILE A 433 -17.82 -13.55 -1.73
N ALA A 434 -19.10 -13.19 -1.68
CA ALA A 434 -19.65 -12.21 -0.76
C ALA A 434 -20.70 -12.82 0.17
N ILE A 435 -20.61 -12.49 1.47
CA ILE A 435 -21.70 -12.63 2.43
C ILE A 435 -22.31 -11.24 2.60
N ASN A 436 -23.43 -10.97 1.95
CA ASN A 436 -24.00 -9.63 1.82
C ASN A 436 -25.32 -9.50 2.61
N SER A 437 -25.21 -9.06 3.87
CA SER A 437 -26.33 -8.88 4.77
C SER A 437 -26.86 -7.47 4.73
N VAL A 438 -28.10 -7.28 4.33
CA VAL A 438 -28.76 -6.00 4.12
C VAL A 438 -29.92 -5.83 5.11
N ASN A 439 -30.05 -4.64 5.70
CA ASN A 439 -31.17 -4.28 6.57
C ASN A 439 -32.40 -3.82 5.79
N TYR A 440 -32.19 -3.10 4.70
CA TYR A 440 -33.29 -2.61 3.86
C TYR A 440 -32.82 -2.29 2.45
N ASN A 441 -33.75 -2.35 1.52
CA ASN A 441 -33.60 -1.74 0.19
C ASN A 441 -34.57 -0.57 0.05
N THR A 442 -34.15 0.48 -0.66
CA THR A 442 -35.00 1.61 -1.01
C THR A 442 -35.66 1.34 -2.36
N ASN A 443 -36.98 1.32 -2.39
CA ASN A 443 -37.76 1.09 -3.59
C ASN A 443 -37.77 2.33 -4.49
N SER A 444 -38.20 2.18 -5.74
CA SER A 444 -38.30 3.27 -6.71
C SER A 444 -39.27 4.40 -6.30
N ASP A 445 -40.20 4.13 -5.41
CA ASP A 445 -41.12 5.12 -4.83
C ASP A 445 -40.59 5.78 -3.55
N GLY A 446 -39.34 5.46 -3.14
CA GLY A 446 -38.70 5.96 -1.92
C GLY A 446 -39.08 5.22 -0.64
N SER A 447 -39.99 4.26 -0.69
CA SER A 447 -40.27 3.37 0.46
C SER A 447 -39.12 2.39 0.70
N ARG A 448 -39.09 1.77 1.90
CA ARG A 448 -38.07 0.77 2.24
C ARG A 448 -38.69 -0.59 2.47
N THR A 449 -38.05 -1.60 1.88
CA THR A 449 -38.30 -3.02 2.23
C THR A 449 -37.20 -3.45 3.21
N TYR A 450 -37.62 -3.91 4.38
CA TYR A 450 -36.70 -4.34 5.45
C TYR A 450 -36.48 -5.84 5.44
N TYR A 451 -35.28 -6.28 5.80
CA TYR A 451 -34.86 -7.67 5.83
C TYR A 451 -34.27 -8.03 7.20
N ASN A 452 -34.34 -9.28 7.56
CA ASN A 452 -33.62 -9.79 8.74
C ASN A 452 -32.15 -9.98 8.40
N PRO A 453 -31.20 -9.55 9.27
CA PRO A 453 -29.78 -9.82 9.07
C PRO A 453 -29.49 -11.32 8.91
N MET A 454 -28.51 -11.61 8.07
CA MET A 454 -28.08 -13.00 7.82
C MET A 454 -27.40 -13.61 9.04
N THR A 455 -27.54 -14.92 9.20
CA THR A 455 -26.86 -15.68 10.26
C THR A 455 -26.23 -16.97 9.76
N ASP A 456 -25.14 -17.37 10.42
CA ASP A 456 -24.56 -18.71 10.34
C ASP A 456 -24.18 -19.16 8.92
N VAL A 457 -23.68 -18.23 8.09
CA VAL A 457 -23.15 -18.56 6.77
C VAL A 457 -21.75 -19.14 6.90
N THR A 458 -21.48 -20.24 6.19
CA THR A 458 -20.15 -20.86 6.12
C THR A 458 -19.56 -20.75 4.71
N VAL A 459 -18.36 -20.18 4.60
CA VAL A 459 -17.54 -20.11 3.36
C VAL A 459 -16.25 -20.88 3.64
N SER A 460 -16.08 -22.06 3.07
CA SER A 460 -14.95 -22.92 3.42
C SER A 460 -14.34 -23.66 2.23
N HIS A 461 -13.01 -23.87 2.26
CA HIS A 461 -12.29 -24.64 1.26
C HIS A 461 -12.49 -24.11 -0.17
N ASN A 462 -12.74 -22.82 -0.37
CA ASN A 462 -12.84 -22.24 -1.70
C ASN A 462 -11.49 -21.68 -2.17
N THR A 463 -11.29 -21.65 -3.48
CA THR A 463 -10.16 -20.98 -4.12
C THR A 463 -10.67 -19.75 -4.87
N SER A 464 -10.15 -18.56 -4.52
CA SER A 464 -10.41 -17.29 -5.20
C SER A 464 -9.11 -16.77 -5.79
N ILE A 465 -9.07 -16.55 -7.11
CA ILE A 465 -7.87 -16.10 -7.83
C ILE A 465 -8.19 -14.87 -8.67
N ALA A 466 -7.37 -13.83 -8.57
CA ALA A 466 -7.39 -12.66 -9.45
C ALA A 466 -8.77 -11.99 -9.62
N PRO A 467 -9.52 -11.70 -8.56
CA PRO A 467 -10.66 -10.81 -8.68
C PRO A 467 -10.14 -9.41 -9.07
N TRP A 468 -10.64 -8.86 -10.19
CA TRP A 468 -10.12 -7.62 -10.73
C TRP A 468 -10.91 -6.39 -10.28
N GLY A 469 -12.11 -6.55 -9.70
CA GLY A 469 -12.95 -5.43 -9.28
C GLY A 469 -13.38 -5.42 -7.82
N GLY A 470 -13.29 -6.54 -7.12
CA GLY A 470 -13.73 -6.71 -5.72
C GLY A 470 -12.73 -7.45 -4.85
N LYS A 471 -13.23 -8.02 -3.76
CA LYS A 471 -12.45 -8.82 -2.80
C LYS A 471 -12.39 -10.30 -3.22
N GLY A 472 -11.42 -11.02 -2.67
CA GLY A 472 -11.43 -12.47 -2.74
C GLY A 472 -12.58 -13.08 -1.93
N VAL A 473 -12.73 -12.67 -0.67
CA VAL A 473 -13.89 -13.00 0.18
C VAL A 473 -14.30 -11.76 0.98
N GLY A 474 -15.57 -11.39 0.90
CA GLY A 474 -16.16 -10.28 1.64
C GLY A 474 -17.25 -10.72 2.63
N ILE A 475 -17.15 -10.31 3.89
CA ILE A 475 -18.21 -10.43 4.90
C ILE A 475 -18.78 -9.03 5.12
N TYR A 476 -20.06 -8.84 4.85
CA TYR A 476 -20.75 -7.56 4.95
C TYR A 476 -21.96 -7.65 5.87
N GLY A 477 -21.72 -7.60 7.19
CA GLY A 477 -22.75 -7.61 8.24
C GLY A 477 -23.27 -9.01 8.57
N GLY A 478 -24.25 -9.09 9.48
CA GLY A 478 -24.84 -10.32 9.98
C GLY A 478 -24.16 -10.86 11.25
N SER A 479 -24.33 -12.14 11.52
CA SER A 479 -23.74 -12.75 12.72
C SER A 479 -23.48 -14.26 12.57
N GLY A 480 -22.52 -14.79 13.33
CA GLY A 480 -22.21 -16.22 13.36
C GLY A 480 -21.54 -16.77 12.10
N HIS A 481 -21.04 -15.88 11.24
CA HIS A 481 -20.41 -16.30 9.97
C HIS A 481 -19.06 -16.97 10.20
N ARG A 482 -18.72 -17.93 9.33
CA ARG A 482 -17.46 -18.68 9.34
C ARG A 482 -16.83 -18.64 7.96
N VAL A 483 -15.58 -18.17 7.88
CA VAL A 483 -14.77 -18.16 6.68
C VAL A 483 -13.51 -18.96 6.97
N GLU A 484 -13.42 -20.18 6.44
CA GLU A 484 -12.49 -21.20 6.91
C GLU A 484 -11.75 -21.88 5.77
N ASP A 485 -10.44 -22.05 5.91
CA ASP A 485 -9.60 -22.85 5.01
C ASP A 485 -9.73 -22.48 3.52
N ASN A 486 -9.97 -21.20 3.20
CA ASN A 486 -10.02 -20.71 1.83
C ASN A 486 -8.61 -20.31 1.35
N TYR A 487 -8.34 -20.48 0.06
CA TYR A 487 -7.17 -19.95 -0.64
C TYR A 487 -7.58 -18.75 -1.47
N ILE A 488 -6.94 -17.60 -1.23
CA ILE A 488 -7.26 -16.32 -1.86
C ILE A 488 -5.96 -15.73 -2.40
N SER A 489 -5.93 -15.35 -3.68
CA SER A 489 -4.71 -14.77 -4.24
C SER A 489 -4.98 -13.72 -5.31
N ASP A 490 -3.97 -12.86 -5.51
CA ASP A 490 -3.81 -12.00 -6.68
C ASP A 490 -4.97 -11.01 -6.86
N THR A 491 -5.47 -10.42 -5.76
CA THR A 491 -6.48 -9.37 -5.86
C THR A 491 -5.89 -8.12 -6.51
N ALA A 492 -6.52 -7.64 -7.59
CA ALA A 492 -5.95 -6.53 -8.35
C ALA A 492 -6.19 -5.15 -7.69
N ARG A 493 -7.31 -4.95 -7.03
CA ARG A 493 -7.72 -3.63 -6.54
C ARG A 493 -8.02 -3.55 -5.06
N TYR A 494 -8.63 -4.59 -4.52
CA TYR A 494 -9.15 -4.60 -3.16
C TYR A 494 -8.43 -5.58 -2.26
N ILE A 495 -8.97 -5.70 -1.09
CA ILE A 495 -8.62 -6.60 0.00
C ILE A 495 -8.80 -8.05 -0.46
N GLY A 496 -7.88 -8.93 -0.09
CA GLY A 496 -8.05 -10.38 -0.31
C GLY A 496 -9.21 -10.94 0.51
N LEU A 497 -9.20 -10.73 1.83
CA LEU A 497 -10.26 -11.15 2.72
C LEU A 497 -10.68 -9.98 3.62
N GLY A 498 -11.96 -9.62 3.61
CA GLY A 498 -12.49 -8.52 4.39
C GLY A 498 -13.68 -8.89 5.27
N ALA A 499 -13.70 -8.40 6.52
CA ALA A 499 -14.83 -8.52 7.44
C ALA A 499 -15.27 -7.13 7.91
N GLY A 500 -16.50 -6.74 7.55
CA GLY A 500 -16.98 -5.40 7.83
C GLY A 500 -18.47 -5.23 7.56
N ARG A 501 -18.86 -4.01 7.23
CA ARG A 501 -20.21 -3.63 6.85
C ARG A 501 -20.19 -2.94 5.51
N PHE A 502 -21.24 -3.00 4.73
CA PHE A 502 -21.35 -2.36 3.44
C PHE A 502 -22.49 -1.35 3.37
N GLY A 503 -22.13 -0.10 3.12
CA GLY A 503 -23.08 0.99 2.87
C GLY A 503 -24.01 1.31 4.05
N VAL A 504 -24.87 2.31 3.85
CA VAL A 504 -25.81 2.79 4.89
C VAL A 504 -26.97 1.82 5.16
N ASN A 505 -27.26 0.96 4.22
CA ASN A 505 -28.34 -0.03 4.30
C ASN A 505 -27.87 -1.44 4.71
N GLY A 506 -26.56 -1.68 4.79
CA GLY A 506 -26.00 -2.93 5.28
C GLY A 506 -26.36 -3.16 6.74
N SER A 507 -26.39 -4.41 7.18
CA SER A 507 -26.54 -4.76 8.59
C SER A 507 -25.22 -4.64 9.34
N ASP A 508 -25.29 -4.49 10.66
CA ASP A 508 -24.11 -4.58 11.51
C ASP A 508 -23.51 -5.98 11.45
N LEU A 509 -22.19 -6.08 11.51
CA LEU A 509 -21.50 -7.34 11.73
C LEU A 509 -21.32 -7.56 13.22
N LEU A 510 -22.06 -8.50 13.79
CA LEU A 510 -22.09 -8.74 15.23
C LEU A 510 -21.16 -9.87 15.68
N SER A 511 -20.80 -10.77 14.77
CA SER A 511 -19.76 -11.78 15.01
C SER A 511 -19.38 -12.51 13.73
N ALA A 512 -18.08 -12.82 13.59
CA ALA A 512 -17.57 -13.70 12.54
C ALA A 512 -16.31 -14.42 13.01
N THR A 513 -16.06 -15.61 12.45
CA THR A 513 -14.82 -16.38 12.62
C THR A 513 -14.13 -16.51 11.26
N VAL A 514 -12.86 -16.08 11.18
CA VAL A 514 -12.00 -16.15 10.02
C VAL A 514 -10.78 -16.99 10.40
N THR A 515 -10.71 -18.24 9.95
CA THR A 515 -9.70 -19.19 10.43
C THR A 515 -9.08 -20.03 9.33
N GLY A 516 -7.77 -20.29 9.43
CA GLY A 516 -7.07 -21.22 8.53
C GLY A 516 -6.96 -20.77 7.07
N ASN A 517 -7.35 -19.53 6.75
CA ASN A 517 -7.31 -19.06 5.37
C ASN A 517 -5.87 -18.72 4.94
N THR A 518 -5.59 -18.91 3.66
CA THR A 518 -4.34 -18.51 3.02
C THR A 518 -4.63 -17.36 2.05
N VAL A 519 -4.00 -16.19 2.29
CA VAL A 519 -4.16 -14.98 1.48
C VAL A 519 -2.80 -14.58 0.92
N VAL A 520 -2.65 -14.60 -0.40
CA VAL A 520 -1.35 -14.45 -1.06
C VAL A 520 -1.41 -13.33 -2.10
N ARG A 521 -0.38 -12.48 -2.20
CA ARG A 521 -0.26 -11.41 -3.21
C ARG A 521 -1.54 -10.60 -3.37
N SER A 522 -2.16 -10.27 -2.25
CA SER A 522 -3.46 -9.60 -2.20
C SER A 522 -3.32 -8.19 -1.60
N GLY A 523 -4.39 -7.44 -1.66
CA GLY A 523 -4.41 -6.00 -1.43
C GLY A 523 -4.31 -5.27 -2.76
N GLY A 524 -4.71 -4.02 -2.82
CA GLY A 524 -4.70 -3.25 -4.05
C GLY A 524 -4.76 -1.75 -3.79
N ASN A 525 -4.92 -0.94 -4.82
CA ASN A 525 -4.93 0.51 -4.67
C ASN A 525 -6.28 1.15 -4.99
N ALA A 526 -7.38 0.52 -4.60
CA ALA A 526 -8.71 1.11 -4.76
C ALA A 526 -8.78 2.50 -4.11
N TYR A 527 -9.40 3.44 -4.79
CA TYR A 527 -9.52 4.85 -4.38
C TYR A 527 -8.16 5.54 -4.10
N SER A 528 -7.11 5.14 -4.82
CA SER A 528 -5.72 5.60 -4.60
C SER A 528 -5.21 5.37 -3.18
N GLN A 529 -5.57 4.23 -2.58
CA GLN A 529 -5.34 3.95 -1.18
C GLN A 529 -4.87 2.50 -1.03
N GLY A 530 -3.64 2.29 -0.59
CA GLY A 530 -3.05 0.96 -0.41
C GLY A 530 -3.84 0.08 0.57
N GLN A 531 -4.65 -0.81 0.04
CA GLN A 531 -5.50 -1.74 0.81
C GLN A 531 -4.67 -2.90 1.38
N PRO A 532 -4.92 -3.35 2.62
CA PRO A 532 -4.26 -4.53 3.17
C PRO A 532 -4.75 -5.83 2.50
N ALA A 533 -3.99 -6.90 2.65
CA ALA A 533 -4.42 -8.21 2.13
C ALA A 533 -5.60 -8.80 2.94
N LEU A 534 -5.61 -8.63 4.26
CA LEU A 534 -6.71 -8.98 5.15
C LEU A 534 -7.15 -7.74 5.92
N HIS A 535 -8.47 -7.48 6.00
CA HIS A 535 -8.99 -6.28 6.64
C HIS A 535 -10.16 -6.58 7.57
N ILE A 536 -10.15 -5.98 8.75
CA ILE A 536 -11.24 -6.05 9.73
C ILE A 536 -11.73 -4.63 10.05
N GLY A 537 -13.02 -4.42 9.98
CA GLY A 537 -13.66 -3.18 10.39
C GLY A 537 -14.52 -2.54 9.32
N ASN A 538 -15.11 -1.41 9.64
CA ASN A 538 -15.90 -0.63 8.70
C ASN A 538 -15.00 -0.07 7.61
N GLY A 539 -15.22 -0.51 6.39
CA GLY A 539 -14.42 -0.08 5.23
C GLY A 539 -14.96 1.21 4.63
N GLY A 540 -14.10 2.01 4.27
CA GLY A 540 -13.78 3.08 3.41
C GLY A 540 -14.81 3.86 2.60
N ASP A 541 -16.10 3.80 2.77
CA ASP A 541 -17.07 4.58 1.98
C ASP A 541 -17.60 5.86 2.68
N GLY A 542 -16.95 6.30 3.76
CA GLY A 542 -17.26 7.56 4.46
C GLY A 542 -18.65 7.66 5.09
N GLN A 543 -19.49 6.66 4.89
CA GLN A 543 -20.86 6.62 5.35
C GLN A 543 -21.15 5.49 6.34
N ASN A 544 -20.14 4.72 6.70
CA ASN A 544 -20.27 3.57 7.53
C ASN A 544 -20.28 3.93 9.02
N THR A 545 -21.45 4.15 9.55
CA THR A 545 -21.66 4.43 10.98
C THR A 545 -22.10 3.19 11.79
N GLY A 546 -22.06 2.00 11.19
CA GLY A 546 -22.51 0.77 11.84
C GLY A 546 -21.43 0.08 12.67
N THR A 547 -21.83 -1.00 13.33
CA THR A 547 -21.01 -1.79 14.23
C THR A 547 -20.31 -2.92 13.49
N VAL A 548 -19.02 -3.14 13.81
CA VAL A 548 -18.27 -4.36 13.55
C VAL A 548 -17.78 -4.86 14.91
N ASP A 549 -18.23 -6.02 15.33
CA ASP A 549 -18.05 -6.52 16.70
C ASP A 549 -17.66 -8.00 16.68
N LYS A 550 -16.88 -8.43 17.67
CA LYS A 550 -16.52 -9.83 17.95
C LYS A 550 -16.06 -10.62 16.72
N VAL A 551 -15.16 -10.05 15.94
CA VAL A 551 -14.51 -10.76 14.84
C VAL A 551 -13.30 -11.53 15.38
N THR A 552 -13.31 -12.85 15.21
CA THR A 552 -12.17 -13.71 15.56
C THR A 552 -11.41 -14.09 14.31
N VAL A 553 -10.13 -13.72 14.24
CA VAL A 553 -9.21 -13.99 13.11
C VAL A 553 -8.06 -14.82 13.64
N THR A 554 -8.01 -16.11 13.30
CA THR A 554 -7.05 -17.03 13.93
C THR A 554 -6.44 -18.03 12.94
N GLY A 555 -5.13 -18.25 13.08
CA GLY A 555 -4.42 -19.28 12.30
C GLY A 555 -4.39 -19.03 10.79
N ASN A 556 -4.60 -17.81 10.33
CA ASN A 556 -4.52 -17.47 8.90
C ASN A 556 -3.07 -17.21 8.49
N THR A 557 -2.78 -17.51 7.22
CA THR A 557 -1.49 -17.18 6.58
C THR A 557 -1.71 -16.07 5.55
N VAL A 558 -0.97 -14.98 5.69
CA VAL A 558 -0.93 -13.86 4.74
C VAL A 558 0.49 -13.72 4.22
N SER A 559 0.70 -13.78 2.91
CA SER A 559 2.03 -13.65 2.33
C SER A 559 2.06 -12.75 1.11
N ASP A 560 3.22 -12.11 0.88
CA ASP A 560 3.50 -11.31 -0.30
C ASP A 560 2.44 -10.23 -0.60
N SER A 561 1.81 -9.67 0.43
CA SER A 561 0.78 -8.65 0.25
C SER A 561 1.34 -7.43 -0.48
N LEU A 562 0.54 -6.79 -1.33
CA LEU A 562 0.98 -5.59 -2.07
C LEU A 562 1.25 -4.40 -1.15
N TYR A 563 0.55 -4.32 -0.02
CA TYR A 563 0.69 -3.30 1.03
C TYR A 563 0.76 -3.97 2.40
N ASP A 564 0.02 -3.48 3.41
CA ASP A 564 0.02 -4.11 4.72
C ASP A 564 -0.53 -5.55 4.67
N GLY A 565 -0.02 -6.41 5.54
CA GLY A 565 -0.53 -7.78 5.63
C GLY A 565 -1.96 -7.79 6.18
N ILE A 566 -2.15 -7.32 7.41
CA ILE A 566 -3.44 -7.27 8.08
C ILE A 566 -3.74 -5.83 8.51
N GLY A 567 -4.92 -5.32 8.17
CA GLY A 567 -5.37 -3.97 8.50
C GLY A 567 -6.59 -3.94 9.39
N PHE A 568 -6.67 -2.93 10.25
CA PHE A 568 -7.84 -2.64 11.06
C PHE A 568 -8.39 -1.26 10.73
N SER A 569 -9.70 -1.16 10.67
CA SER A 569 -10.45 0.08 10.82
C SER A 569 -11.38 -0.01 12.05
N THR A 570 -12.45 0.78 12.12
CA THR A 570 -13.34 0.77 13.28
C THR A 570 -13.95 -0.62 13.50
N SER A 571 -13.58 -1.26 14.63
CA SER A 571 -14.09 -2.56 15.08
C SER A 571 -13.94 -2.67 16.59
N THR A 572 -14.78 -3.52 17.22
CA THR A 572 -14.81 -3.69 18.68
C THR A 572 -14.62 -5.17 19.02
N ASP A 573 -13.94 -5.45 20.14
CA ASP A 573 -13.73 -6.80 20.68
C ASP A 573 -13.17 -7.81 19.63
N THR A 574 -12.31 -7.33 18.72
CA THR A 574 -11.68 -8.18 17.72
C THR A 574 -10.55 -9.01 18.35
N LEU A 575 -10.49 -10.30 18.03
CA LEU A 575 -9.37 -11.18 18.38
C LEU A 575 -8.56 -11.53 17.15
N LEU A 576 -7.28 -11.13 17.13
CA LEU A 576 -6.30 -11.53 16.11
C LEU A 576 -5.28 -12.46 16.77
N GLN A 577 -5.34 -13.76 16.48
CA GLN A 577 -4.55 -14.76 17.19
C GLN A 577 -3.86 -15.76 16.27
N ASP A 578 -2.60 -16.07 16.55
CA ASP A 578 -1.82 -17.13 15.90
C ASP A 578 -1.80 -17.03 14.35
N ASN A 579 -1.90 -15.82 13.79
CA ASN A 579 -1.77 -15.62 12.35
C ASN A 579 -0.31 -15.44 11.96
N THR A 580 0.01 -15.83 10.72
CA THR A 580 1.33 -15.64 10.13
C THR A 580 1.24 -14.61 9.00
N VAL A 581 2.07 -13.57 9.06
CA VAL A 581 2.28 -12.60 7.98
C VAL A 581 3.72 -12.70 7.53
N SER A 582 3.94 -12.95 6.24
CA SER A 582 5.28 -13.01 5.64
C SER A 582 5.38 -12.12 4.42
N ASP A 583 6.53 -11.46 4.28
CA ASP A 583 6.88 -10.65 3.12
C ASP A 583 5.79 -9.63 2.71
N PRO A 584 5.24 -8.83 3.66
CA PRO A 584 4.28 -7.79 3.31
C PRO A 584 4.96 -6.66 2.54
N GLY A 585 4.25 -6.03 1.60
CA GLY A 585 4.79 -4.91 0.82
C GLY A 585 4.96 -3.62 1.66
N ARG A 586 4.34 -3.53 2.84
CA ARG A 586 4.45 -2.41 3.77
C ARG A 586 4.54 -2.95 5.21
N ASN A 587 3.58 -2.72 6.08
CA ASN A 587 3.64 -3.21 7.47
C ASN A 587 3.01 -4.60 7.60
N GLY A 588 3.38 -5.32 8.67
CA GLY A 588 2.78 -6.60 8.98
C GLY A 588 1.32 -6.48 9.38
N ILE A 589 1.08 -5.80 10.50
CA ILE A 589 -0.25 -5.54 11.08
C ILE A 589 -0.38 -4.04 11.31
N ALA A 590 -1.42 -3.42 10.78
CA ALA A 590 -1.60 -1.97 10.83
C ALA A 590 -2.99 -1.58 11.34
N VAL A 591 -3.04 -0.77 12.38
CA VAL A 591 -4.20 0.06 12.71
C VAL A 591 -4.00 1.38 11.97
N SER A 592 -4.57 1.49 10.80
CA SER A 592 -4.43 2.67 9.95
C SER A 592 -5.73 3.43 9.91
N PRO A 593 -5.72 4.75 9.85
CA PRO A 593 -6.86 5.51 9.38
C PRO A 593 -6.90 5.43 7.85
N PRO A 594 -7.52 4.40 7.25
CA PRO A 594 -7.76 4.45 5.84
C PRO A 594 -8.95 5.39 5.65
N PHE A 595 -8.80 6.48 4.90
CA PHE A 595 -9.88 7.14 4.22
C PHE A 595 -10.87 7.98 5.03
N TYR A 596 -11.17 7.65 6.27
CA TYR A 596 -12.25 8.23 7.07
C TYR A 596 -11.89 8.25 8.54
N PRO A 597 -12.74 8.91 9.37
CA PRO A 597 -12.29 9.36 10.69
C PRO A 597 -11.53 8.27 11.43
N ALA A 598 -10.51 8.68 12.14
CA ALA A 598 -9.57 7.83 12.86
C ALA A 598 -10.26 6.58 13.43
N PRO A 599 -9.75 5.38 13.18
CA PRO A 599 -10.35 4.15 13.65
C PRO A 599 -10.58 4.20 15.16
N THR A 600 -11.72 3.68 15.60
CA THR A 600 -12.07 3.54 17.02
C THR A 600 -12.43 2.09 17.30
N GLY A 601 -12.30 1.67 18.55
CA GLY A 601 -12.65 0.32 18.99
C GLY A 601 -11.52 -0.39 19.71
N SER A 602 -11.47 -1.72 19.60
CA SER A 602 -10.49 -2.51 20.33
C SER A 602 -10.15 -3.84 19.64
N ALA A 603 -8.90 -4.28 19.81
CA ALA A 603 -8.46 -5.60 19.42
C ALA A 603 -7.48 -6.19 20.43
N THR A 604 -7.59 -7.51 20.65
CA THR A 604 -6.53 -8.31 21.27
C THR A 604 -5.73 -8.99 20.17
N ILE A 605 -4.42 -8.75 20.14
CA ILE A 605 -3.49 -9.21 19.12
C ILE A 605 -2.42 -10.06 19.79
N THR A 606 -2.51 -11.39 19.65
CA THR A 606 -1.70 -12.32 20.43
C THR A 606 -1.22 -13.52 19.60
N GLY A 607 0.01 -13.97 19.86
CA GLY A 607 0.59 -15.16 19.23
C GLY A 607 0.91 -15.03 17.73
N ASN A 608 0.73 -13.84 17.14
CA ASN A 608 0.92 -13.67 15.70
C ASN A 608 2.41 -13.62 15.33
N THR A 609 2.75 -14.10 14.15
CA THR A 609 4.12 -14.08 13.61
C THR A 609 4.17 -13.13 12.41
N VAL A 610 5.17 -12.23 12.39
CA VAL A 610 5.45 -11.35 11.25
C VAL A 610 6.91 -11.52 10.84
N THR A 611 7.16 -11.75 9.55
CA THR A 611 8.52 -11.94 8.99
C THR A 611 8.65 -11.26 7.63
N GLY A 612 9.90 -11.07 7.16
CA GLY A 612 10.14 -10.57 5.80
C GLY A 612 9.77 -9.11 5.57
N LEU A 613 9.77 -8.28 6.61
CA LEU A 613 9.42 -6.87 6.50
C LEU A 613 10.36 -6.11 5.56
N PRO A 614 9.83 -5.25 4.66
CA PRO A 614 10.66 -4.35 3.89
C PRO A 614 11.35 -3.31 4.77
N SER A 615 12.42 -2.70 4.26
CA SER A 615 13.16 -1.67 5.00
C SER A 615 12.23 -0.51 5.37
N GLY A 616 12.24 -0.11 6.63
CA GLY A 616 11.41 0.97 7.15
C GLY A 616 10.00 0.56 7.59
N ALA A 617 9.58 -0.67 7.32
CA ALA A 617 8.28 -1.18 7.75
C ALA A 617 8.30 -1.71 9.19
N SER A 618 7.14 -1.78 9.81
CA SER A 618 6.94 -2.28 11.17
C SER A 618 6.12 -3.57 11.17
N ALA A 619 6.43 -4.46 12.11
CA ALA A 619 5.61 -5.65 12.32
C ALA A 619 4.20 -5.30 12.82
N PHE A 620 4.11 -4.29 13.66
CA PHE A 620 2.87 -3.68 14.11
C PHE A 620 2.99 -2.16 14.09
N VAL A 621 1.97 -1.47 13.62
CA VAL A 621 1.85 -0.01 13.67
C VAL A 621 0.44 0.39 14.04
N ASP A 622 0.31 1.36 14.95
CA ASP A 622 -0.97 1.99 15.30
C ASP A 622 -0.85 3.50 15.06
N ASN A 623 -1.46 3.97 14.01
CA ASN A 623 -1.51 5.39 13.63
C ASN A 623 -2.82 6.06 14.09
N SER A 624 -3.64 5.36 14.88
CA SER A 624 -4.91 5.87 15.37
C SER A 624 -4.76 6.68 16.65
N THR A 625 -5.75 7.51 16.94
CA THR A 625 -5.87 8.23 18.23
C THR A 625 -6.96 7.65 19.13
N GLY A 626 -7.70 6.65 18.68
CA GLY A 626 -8.90 6.16 19.39
C GLY A 626 -9.10 4.64 19.38
N PHE A 627 -8.21 3.88 18.76
CA PHE A 627 -8.26 2.42 18.78
C PHE A 627 -7.39 1.89 19.94
N VAL A 628 -7.86 0.83 20.62
CA VAL A 628 -7.13 0.19 21.71
C VAL A 628 -6.63 -1.18 21.28
N ALA A 629 -5.36 -1.30 20.93
CA ALA A 629 -4.71 -2.57 20.62
C ALA A 629 -4.00 -3.13 21.85
N THR A 630 -4.39 -4.32 22.30
CA THR A 630 -3.71 -5.06 23.39
C THR A 630 -2.82 -6.13 22.76
N LEU A 631 -1.51 -6.01 22.93
CA LEU A 631 -0.51 -6.92 22.36
C LEU A 631 0.02 -7.89 23.40
N SER A 632 0.12 -9.20 23.05
CA SER A 632 0.81 -10.21 23.88
C SER A 632 1.37 -11.34 23.03
N ASP A 633 2.48 -11.93 23.45
CA ASP A 633 3.07 -13.16 22.91
C ASP A 633 3.26 -13.22 21.39
N ASN A 634 3.33 -12.05 20.72
CA ASN A 634 3.53 -11.99 19.28
C ASN A 634 5.01 -12.20 18.94
N HIS A 635 5.26 -12.82 17.77
CA HIS A 635 6.57 -13.19 17.28
C HIS A 635 6.91 -12.38 16.03
N TRP A 636 7.57 -11.25 16.22
CA TRP A 636 8.11 -10.46 15.11
C TRP A 636 9.58 -10.10 15.35
N PRO A 637 10.34 -9.84 14.27
CA PRO A 637 11.73 -9.45 14.43
C PRO A 637 11.80 -8.24 15.37
N PRO A 638 12.83 -8.15 16.23
CA PRO A 638 13.07 -6.93 16.97
C PRO A 638 13.14 -5.77 15.98
N PRO A 639 12.71 -4.57 16.36
CA PRO A 639 12.85 -3.40 15.51
C PRO A 639 14.27 -3.36 14.94
N ALA A 640 14.43 -3.02 13.68
CA ALA A 640 15.75 -2.86 13.10
C ALA A 640 16.56 -1.91 14.02
N PRO A 641 17.79 -2.27 14.39
CA PRO A 641 18.58 -1.41 15.26
C PRO A 641 18.72 -0.04 14.58
N GLU A 642 18.63 1.01 15.40
CA GLU A 642 18.92 2.35 14.92
C GLU A 642 20.28 2.40 14.24
N GLY A 643 20.36 3.06 13.11
CA GLY A 643 21.59 3.23 12.38
C GLY A 643 21.52 4.36 11.36
N PRO A 644 22.68 4.88 10.96
CA PRO A 644 22.74 6.02 10.05
C PRO A 644 22.09 5.73 8.69
N TYR A 645 21.52 6.75 8.11
CA TYR A 645 20.99 6.68 6.73
C TYR A 645 22.08 6.15 5.77
N ASN A 646 21.71 5.18 4.94
CA ASN A 646 22.64 4.46 4.04
C ASN A 646 23.87 3.83 4.74
N GLY A 647 23.79 3.54 6.05
CA GLY A 647 24.82 2.87 6.81
C GLY A 647 26.07 3.71 7.13
N THR A 648 26.10 5.01 6.78
CA THR A 648 27.25 5.88 7.00
C THR A 648 26.86 7.10 7.83
N PRO A 649 27.49 7.30 9.01
CA PRO A 649 27.29 8.50 9.81
C PRO A 649 27.60 9.78 9.06
N ALA A 650 26.81 10.82 9.24
CA ALA A 650 27.09 12.13 8.68
C ALA A 650 28.30 12.76 9.39
N ALA A 651 29.22 13.36 8.64
CA ALA A 651 30.43 13.96 9.22
C ALA A 651 30.15 15.29 9.90
N VAL A 652 30.71 15.50 11.10
CA VAL A 652 30.71 16.80 11.80
C VAL A 652 32.13 17.23 12.08
N PRO A 653 32.58 18.44 11.60
CA PRO A 653 31.82 19.45 10.87
C PRO A 653 31.39 18.98 9.49
N GLY A 654 30.23 19.47 9.03
CA GLY A 654 29.60 19.08 7.76
C GLY A 654 28.12 19.39 7.74
N THR A 655 27.45 18.95 6.71
CA THR A 655 26.00 19.11 6.52
C THR A 655 25.27 17.80 6.76
N VAL A 656 24.25 17.83 7.58
CA VAL A 656 23.27 16.75 7.77
C VAL A 656 21.98 17.17 7.07
N GLN A 657 21.59 16.45 6.02
CA GLN A 657 20.32 16.68 5.33
C GLN A 657 19.18 16.18 6.21
N ALA A 658 18.13 16.98 6.35
CA ALA A 658 17.04 16.66 7.27
C ALA A 658 16.24 15.42 6.84
N GLU A 659 16.14 15.16 5.54
CA GLU A 659 15.52 13.96 4.98
C GLU A 659 16.35 12.68 5.20
N ASN A 660 17.63 12.80 5.57
CA ASN A 660 18.55 11.68 5.82
C ASN A 660 18.58 11.26 7.28
N TYR A 661 17.42 11.27 7.95
CA TYR A 661 17.32 10.73 9.31
C TYR A 661 17.61 9.23 9.34
N ASP A 662 17.95 8.72 10.50
CA ASP A 662 18.41 7.35 10.73
C ASP A 662 17.37 6.30 10.27
N THR A 663 17.80 5.06 10.14
CA THR A 663 16.98 3.88 9.92
C THR A 663 16.63 3.23 11.25
N GLY A 664 15.52 2.49 11.31
CA GLY A 664 15.04 1.83 12.54
C GLY A 664 13.52 1.95 12.72
N GLY A 665 12.88 2.87 12.01
CA GLY A 665 11.43 3.04 12.01
C GLY A 665 10.88 3.90 13.15
N GLN A 666 9.57 3.98 13.21
CA GLN A 666 8.78 4.74 14.19
C GLN A 666 9.13 4.34 15.62
N GLY A 667 9.37 5.31 16.50
CA GLY A 667 9.76 5.11 17.90
C GLY A 667 11.22 4.73 18.10
N VAL A 668 12.00 4.48 17.04
CA VAL A 668 13.41 4.11 17.07
C VAL A 668 14.28 5.18 16.42
N ALA A 669 14.05 5.50 15.16
CA ALA A 669 14.80 6.50 14.40
C ALA A 669 14.04 7.83 14.25
N TYR A 670 12.75 7.78 14.37
CA TYR A 670 11.86 8.95 14.35
C TYR A 670 10.58 8.69 15.13
N ASN A 671 9.87 9.74 15.46
CA ASN A 671 8.52 9.68 15.99
C ASN A 671 7.68 10.79 15.34
N VAL A 672 6.72 10.41 14.53
CA VAL A 672 5.82 11.33 13.81
C VAL A 672 4.36 10.94 14.02
N THR A 673 3.46 11.90 13.86
CA THR A 673 2.02 11.67 14.07
C THR A 673 1.34 10.99 12.89
N SER A 674 1.97 10.97 11.72
CA SER A 674 1.44 10.36 10.50
C SER A 674 2.57 9.84 9.62
N VAL A 675 2.37 8.68 9.03
CA VAL A 675 3.24 8.05 8.04
C VAL A 675 2.44 7.75 6.76
N ASN A 676 1.61 8.69 6.31
CA ASN A 676 0.77 8.53 5.14
C ASN A 676 1.50 8.81 3.80
N GLY A 677 2.78 9.19 3.85
CA GLY A 677 3.63 9.38 2.68
C GLY A 677 3.29 10.61 1.84
N ASN A 678 2.69 11.64 2.45
CA ASN A 678 2.41 12.90 1.75
C ASN A 678 3.70 13.47 1.14
N ALA A 679 3.66 13.73 -0.17
CA ALA A 679 4.76 14.26 -0.98
C ALA A 679 6.07 13.46 -0.88
N ASN A 680 6.08 12.28 -0.25
CA ASN A 680 7.27 11.47 -0.07
C ASN A 680 7.51 10.54 -1.26
N SER A 681 8.45 10.93 -2.13
CA SER A 681 9.01 10.07 -3.17
C SER A 681 10.46 9.65 -2.88
N TYR A 682 11.00 9.97 -1.69
CA TYR A 682 12.41 9.79 -1.36
C TYR A 682 12.65 8.59 -0.43
N ARG A 683 11.79 8.37 0.57
CA ARG A 683 11.90 7.29 1.55
C ARG A 683 10.66 6.40 1.54
N ALA A 684 10.86 5.11 1.77
CA ALA A 684 9.78 4.12 1.76
C ALA A 684 9.07 3.95 3.13
N ASP A 685 9.42 4.77 4.13
CA ASP A 685 8.92 4.65 5.51
C ASP A 685 7.64 5.46 5.78
N GLY A 686 7.13 6.15 4.77
CA GLY A 686 5.85 6.86 4.84
C GLY A 686 5.90 8.20 5.61
N VAL A 687 7.07 8.66 6.06
CA VAL A 687 7.22 9.99 6.66
C VAL A 687 6.96 11.07 5.62
N ASP A 688 6.27 12.13 6.00
CA ASP A 688 5.93 13.23 5.11
C ASP A 688 7.16 14.09 4.79
N LEU A 689 7.59 14.06 3.53
CA LEU A 689 8.72 14.82 2.98
C LEU A 689 8.25 15.59 1.76
N ASP A 690 8.76 16.79 1.55
CA ASP A 690 8.48 17.57 0.35
C ASP A 690 9.78 17.89 -0.40
N SER A 691 9.68 18.04 -1.72
CA SER A 691 10.79 18.53 -2.52
C SER A 691 11.12 19.98 -2.14
N THR A 692 12.40 20.30 -1.95
CA THR A 692 12.79 21.66 -1.56
C THR A 692 13.13 22.55 -2.76
N ALA A 693 12.70 23.82 -2.69
CA ALA A 693 13.11 24.87 -3.62
C ALA A 693 14.43 25.57 -3.19
N ASP A 694 15.06 25.14 -2.07
CA ASP A 694 16.31 25.73 -1.57
C ASP A 694 17.51 25.44 -2.46
N THR A 695 18.56 26.21 -2.28
CA THR A 695 19.81 26.00 -3.00
C THR A 695 20.42 24.63 -2.67
N GLY A 696 20.64 23.82 -3.70
CA GLY A 696 21.14 22.45 -3.57
C GLY A 696 20.09 21.38 -3.88
N GLY A 697 18.80 21.74 -3.90
CA GLY A 697 17.73 20.76 -4.16
C GLY A 697 17.57 19.74 -3.04
N GLY A 698 16.93 18.60 -3.31
CA GLY A 698 16.67 17.54 -2.34
C GLY A 698 15.27 17.61 -1.77
N TYR A 699 15.13 17.20 -0.53
CA TYR A 699 13.87 17.17 0.20
C TYR A 699 13.98 17.92 1.52
N ASN A 700 12.85 18.25 2.10
CA ASN A 700 12.78 18.82 3.45
C ASN A 700 11.80 18.06 4.31
N LEU A 701 12.01 18.04 5.63
CA LEU A 701 11.00 17.64 6.59
C LEU A 701 9.96 18.76 6.69
N GLY A 702 8.70 18.39 6.50
CA GLY A 702 7.53 19.22 6.69
C GLY A 702 6.56 18.64 7.70
N TRP A 703 5.31 19.10 7.68
CA TRP A 703 4.23 18.65 8.59
C TRP A 703 4.67 18.56 10.05
N THR A 704 5.52 19.49 10.47
CA THR A 704 6.10 19.54 11.81
C THR A 704 5.04 19.71 12.90
N GLY A 705 5.25 19.09 14.06
CA GLY A 705 4.32 19.10 15.17
C GLY A 705 4.97 18.83 16.51
N ALA A 706 4.39 19.36 17.59
CA ALA A 706 4.90 19.17 18.94
C ALA A 706 5.00 17.68 19.32
N GLY A 707 6.13 17.26 19.86
CA GLY A 707 6.40 15.91 20.31
C GLY A 707 6.88 14.96 19.19
N GLN A 708 6.99 15.43 17.95
CA GLN A 708 7.67 14.70 16.88
C GLN A 708 9.20 14.85 17.03
N TRP A 709 9.96 13.86 16.57
CA TRP A 709 11.42 13.92 16.59
C TRP A 709 12.05 13.03 15.52
N PHE A 710 13.32 13.37 15.15
CA PHE A 710 14.12 12.62 14.17
C PHE A 710 15.54 12.44 14.71
N ARG A 711 16.13 11.26 14.55
CA ARG A 711 17.50 10.94 14.91
C ARG A 711 18.44 10.96 13.73
N TYR A 712 19.67 11.38 14.03
CA TYR A 712 20.77 11.45 13.07
C TYR A 712 22.04 10.90 13.71
N THR A 713 22.56 9.82 13.19
CA THR A 713 23.89 9.32 13.59
C THR A 713 24.95 10.14 12.87
N VAL A 714 25.82 10.79 13.66
CA VAL A 714 26.91 11.62 13.15
C VAL A 714 28.27 11.11 13.63
N ASP A 715 29.33 11.42 12.89
CA ASP A 715 30.71 11.18 13.28
C ASP A 715 31.45 12.53 13.50
N VAL A 716 31.70 12.86 14.77
CA VAL A 716 32.25 14.12 15.19
C VAL A 716 33.78 14.02 15.19
N ALA A 717 34.43 14.75 14.29
CA ALA A 717 35.87 14.66 14.07
C ALA A 717 36.70 15.08 15.29
N ALA A 718 36.25 16.06 16.08
CA ALA A 718 36.92 16.54 17.29
C ALA A 718 35.90 17.03 18.32
N ALA A 719 36.15 16.77 19.58
CA ALA A 719 35.33 17.34 20.65
C ALA A 719 35.44 18.87 20.65
N GLY A 720 34.32 19.55 20.83
CA GLY A 720 34.28 21.02 20.86
C GLY A 720 32.88 21.59 20.64
N THR A 721 32.85 22.92 20.64
CA THR A 721 31.62 23.65 20.32
C THR A 721 31.56 23.92 18.82
N TYR A 722 30.43 23.62 18.25
CA TYR A 722 30.12 23.84 16.85
C TYR A 722 29.10 24.94 16.71
N THR A 723 29.21 25.74 15.70
CA THR A 723 28.13 26.61 15.24
C THR A 723 27.19 25.76 14.41
N LEU A 724 25.92 25.68 14.83
CA LEU A 724 24.86 24.95 14.18
C LEU A 724 23.96 25.90 13.40
N GLY A 725 23.99 25.82 12.09
CA GLY A 725 23.05 26.47 11.19
C GLY A 725 21.87 25.57 10.88
N LEU A 726 20.67 26.02 11.20
CA LEU A 726 19.41 25.34 10.89
C LEU A 726 18.79 26.01 9.68
N ARG A 727 18.66 25.30 8.58
CA ARG A 727 18.08 25.82 7.34
C ARG A 727 16.58 25.56 7.33
N VAL A 728 15.78 26.58 7.61
CA VAL A 728 14.35 26.49 7.91
C VAL A 728 13.51 27.41 7.04
N ALA A 729 12.23 27.07 6.90
CA ALA A 729 11.20 27.89 6.27
C ALA A 729 9.95 27.88 7.16
N ALA A 730 9.39 29.07 7.42
CA ALA A 730 8.20 29.23 8.25
C ALA A 730 7.35 30.41 7.75
N PRO A 731 6.07 30.21 7.41
CA PRO A 731 5.19 31.31 6.99
C PRO A 731 5.05 32.40 8.06
N SER A 732 5.11 32.02 9.33
CA SER A 732 5.06 32.90 10.49
C SER A 732 6.21 32.61 11.46
N ALA A 733 6.57 33.55 12.31
CA ALA A 733 7.56 33.33 13.35
C ALA A 733 7.05 32.31 14.38
N VAL A 734 7.93 31.36 14.80
CA VAL A 734 7.62 30.30 15.76
C VAL A 734 8.58 30.39 16.92
N ALA A 735 8.07 30.67 18.11
CA ALA A 735 8.87 30.71 19.34
C ALA A 735 9.05 29.30 19.89
N GLY A 736 10.29 28.93 20.32
CA GLY A 736 10.60 27.64 20.87
C GLY A 736 10.20 26.50 19.91
N ALA A 737 10.57 26.62 18.63
CA ALA A 737 10.11 25.68 17.61
C ALA A 737 10.71 24.29 17.72
N LEU A 738 11.98 24.21 18.09
CA LEU A 738 12.75 22.97 18.14
C LEU A 738 13.92 23.08 19.10
N HIS A 739 14.51 21.94 19.43
CA HIS A 739 15.84 21.83 20.01
C HIS A 739 16.59 20.61 19.50
N LEU A 740 17.89 20.53 19.74
CA LEU A 740 18.70 19.35 19.48
C LEU A 740 19.08 18.70 20.82
N SER A 741 18.89 17.41 20.95
CA SER A 741 19.30 16.64 22.12
C SER A 741 20.27 15.50 21.78
N ASP A 742 20.98 15.00 22.79
CA ASP A 742 21.84 13.82 22.70
C ASP A 742 21.03 12.51 22.86
N ALA A 743 21.69 11.38 22.70
CA ALA A 743 21.11 10.05 22.87
C ALA A 743 20.47 9.80 24.25
N SER A 744 20.83 10.57 25.27
CA SER A 744 20.24 10.48 26.62
C SER A 744 19.02 11.40 26.79
N GLY A 745 18.68 12.19 25.78
CA GLY A 745 17.63 13.19 25.83
C GLY A 745 18.06 14.51 26.48
N THR A 746 19.39 14.74 26.68
CA THR A 746 19.88 16.02 27.17
C THR A 746 19.77 17.08 26.09
N ASN A 747 18.99 18.17 26.35
CA ASN A 747 18.89 19.29 25.45
C ASN A 747 20.26 20.01 25.32
N LEU A 748 20.79 20.07 24.10
CA LEU A 748 22.11 20.60 23.76
C LEU A 748 22.09 22.07 23.30
N THR A 749 20.95 22.56 22.73
CA THR A 749 20.88 23.89 22.10
C THR A 749 20.03 24.88 22.88
N GLY A 750 19.22 24.40 23.85
CA GLY A 750 18.08 25.16 24.33
C GLY A 750 16.98 25.26 23.25
N ALA A 751 15.88 25.93 23.59
CA ALA A 751 14.79 26.19 22.66
C ALA A 751 15.24 27.17 21.58
N VAL A 752 14.97 26.87 20.31
CA VAL A 752 15.34 27.69 19.16
C VAL A 752 14.09 28.36 18.59
N ASP A 753 14.15 29.67 18.48
CA ASP A 753 13.11 30.49 17.84
C ASP A 753 13.35 30.57 16.33
N LEU A 754 12.30 30.45 15.53
CA LEU A 754 12.37 30.59 14.08
C LEU A 754 11.72 31.89 13.63
N PRO A 755 12.36 32.69 12.72
CA PRO A 755 11.79 33.89 12.16
C PRO A 755 10.71 33.54 11.13
N ALA A 756 9.78 34.44 10.88
CA ALA A 756 8.92 34.36 9.72
C ALA A 756 9.75 34.49 8.44
N THR A 757 9.65 33.54 7.54
CA THR A 757 10.24 33.61 6.19
C THR A 757 9.19 33.97 5.13
N GLY A 758 7.92 33.93 5.49
CA GLY A 758 6.78 34.31 4.66
C GLY A 758 6.15 33.19 3.84
N ASP A 759 6.83 32.06 3.67
CA ASP A 759 6.35 30.93 2.91
C ASP A 759 7.01 29.62 3.39
N TRP A 760 6.41 28.46 3.06
CA TRP A 760 6.90 27.12 3.35
C TRP A 760 8.19 26.75 2.61
N GLN A 761 8.51 27.43 1.50
CA GLN A 761 9.68 27.18 0.65
C GLN A 761 10.60 28.41 0.53
N THR A 762 10.38 29.46 1.35
CA THR A 762 11.32 30.57 1.49
C THR A 762 12.24 30.32 2.67
N TRP A 763 13.53 30.11 2.38
CA TRP A 763 14.49 29.54 3.33
C TRP A 763 15.36 30.59 4.01
N ALA A 764 15.52 30.48 5.33
CA ALA A 764 16.46 31.26 6.14
C ALA A 764 17.35 30.33 6.97
N THR A 765 18.53 30.82 7.37
CA THR A 765 19.39 30.07 8.28
C THR A 765 19.32 30.68 9.67
N VAL A 766 18.89 29.90 10.65
CA VAL A 766 18.94 30.25 12.07
C VAL A 766 20.20 29.64 12.66
N THR A 767 20.95 30.40 13.46
CA THR A 767 22.22 29.92 14.00
C THR A 767 22.15 29.78 15.50
N THR A 768 22.59 28.65 16.03
CA THR A 768 22.81 28.38 17.46
C THR A 768 24.16 27.68 17.64
N HIS A 769 24.46 27.26 18.86
CA HIS A 769 25.69 26.52 19.19
C HIS A 769 25.39 25.18 19.86
N VAL A 770 26.22 24.18 19.59
CA VAL A 770 26.15 22.86 20.22
C VAL A 770 27.53 22.37 20.58
N THR A 771 27.70 21.82 21.78
CA THR A 771 28.95 21.19 22.22
C THR A 771 28.85 19.68 22.11
N LEU A 772 29.73 19.08 21.30
CA LEU A 772 29.70 17.64 21.00
C LEU A 772 31.02 16.98 21.41
N PRO A 773 31.01 15.80 21.99
CA PRO A 773 32.21 14.97 22.15
C PRO A 773 32.67 14.42 20.80
N ALA A 774 33.95 14.04 20.70
CA ALA A 774 34.48 13.39 19.48
C ALA A 774 33.93 11.97 19.29
N GLY A 775 33.88 11.50 18.05
CA GLY A 775 33.45 10.17 17.67
C GLY A 775 31.96 10.09 17.30
N ARG A 776 31.48 8.87 17.22
CA ARG A 776 30.08 8.60 16.81
C ARG A 776 29.11 9.07 17.88
N GLN A 777 28.14 9.87 17.48
CA GLN A 777 27.06 10.40 18.28
C GLN A 777 25.72 10.15 17.59
N VAL A 778 24.63 10.05 18.38
CA VAL A 778 23.26 10.12 17.89
C VAL A 778 22.66 11.43 18.39
N LEU A 779 22.22 12.27 17.48
CA LEU A 779 21.57 13.54 17.76
C LEU A 779 20.08 13.41 17.43
N THR A 780 19.22 13.93 18.31
CA THR A 780 17.78 13.99 18.08
C THR A 780 17.38 15.43 17.79
N LEU A 781 16.69 15.64 16.67
CA LEU A 781 16.02 16.90 16.36
C LEU A 781 14.60 16.81 16.93
N ASP A 782 14.39 17.43 18.06
CA ASP A 782 13.10 17.48 18.75
C ASP A 782 12.25 18.65 18.24
N GLN A 783 11.00 18.38 17.87
CA GLN A 783 10.05 19.39 17.44
C GLN A 783 9.17 19.79 18.63
N ASP A 784 9.40 20.98 19.17
CA ASP A 784 8.66 21.51 20.32
C ASP A 784 7.33 22.14 19.90
N SER A 785 7.22 22.52 18.61
CA SER A 785 5.99 23.03 17.98
C SER A 785 6.00 22.80 16.48
N GLY A 786 4.86 23.00 15.82
CA GLY A 786 4.74 22.86 14.36
C GLY A 786 4.68 24.19 13.62
N GLY A 787 4.46 24.11 12.31
CA GLY A 787 4.28 25.28 11.46
C GLY A 787 5.55 25.76 10.75
N TRP A 788 6.52 24.88 10.55
CA TRP A 788 7.79 25.16 9.88
C TRP A 788 8.31 23.93 9.13
N ASN A 789 9.24 24.16 8.22
CA ASN A 789 9.99 23.12 7.49
C ASN A 789 11.48 23.24 7.79
N ILE A 790 12.22 22.13 7.69
CA ILE A 790 13.68 22.12 7.80
C ILE A 790 14.30 21.32 6.65
N ASN A 791 15.30 21.92 5.99
CA ASN A 791 16.03 21.30 4.90
C ASN A 791 17.32 20.60 5.39
N ARG A 792 18.12 21.27 6.22
CA ARG A 792 19.38 20.70 6.69
C ARG A 792 19.90 21.35 7.98
N LEU A 793 20.85 20.65 8.60
CA LEU A 793 21.63 21.09 9.74
C LEU A 793 23.09 21.23 9.30
N ASP A 794 23.64 22.44 9.34
CA ASP A 794 25.03 22.75 8.95
C ASP A 794 25.89 22.92 10.20
N PHE A 795 26.82 21.98 10.45
CA PHE A 795 27.76 22.06 11.57
C PHE A 795 29.07 22.64 11.07
N THR A 796 29.45 23.80 11.59
CA THR A 796 30.79 24.37 11.34
C THR A 796 31.59 24.38 12.62
N ALA A 797 32.89 24.08 12.55
CA ALA A 797 33.73 24.18 13.71
C ALA A 797 33.64 25.61 14.29
N GLY A 798 33.09 25.73 15.46
CA GLY A 798 32.94 27.00 16.13
C GLY A 798 34.28 27.49 16.65
N SER A 799 34.55 28.77 16.58
CA SER A 799 35.47 29.41 17.52
C SER A 799 34.65 29.55 18.81
N ASP A 800 34.98 28.75 19.82
CA ASP A 800 34.23 28.64 21.07
C ASP A 800 34.14 29.97 21.83
N PRO A 801 32.95 30.48 22.12
CA PRO A 801 32.78 31.58 23.06
C PRO A 801 32.54 31.10 24.51
N THR A 802 32.54 29.79 24.81
CA THR A 802 32.16 29.25 26.11
C THR A 802 33.31 28.77 27.01
N GLY A 803 34.55 29.06 26.65
CA GLY A 803 35.65 28.96 27.58
C GLY A 803 35.45 29.86 28.80
N THR A 804 35.83 29.44 29.97
CA THR A 804 35.83 30.31 31.18
C THR A 804 36.91 31.36 31.03
N ASN A 805 36.56 32.68 31.16
CA ASN A 805 37.56 33.72 31.27
C ASN A 805 38.32 33.54 32.62
N LEU A 806 39.55 33.01 32.51
CA LEU A 806 40.41 32.71 33.67
C LEU A 806 40.88 33.97 34.39
N ALA A 807 40.81 35.13 33.72
CA ALA A 807 41.26 36.41 34.20
C ALA A 807 40.20 37.23 34.95
N ALA A 808 38.90 36.83 34.87
CA ALA A 808 37.82 37.58 35.51
C ALA A 808 38.03 37.74 37.02
N GLY A 809 38.05 38.99 37.48
CA GLY A 809 38.28 39.33 38.91
C GLY A 809 39.62 38.94 39.48
N ARG A 810 40.63 38.61 38.66
CA ARG A 810 41.97 38.20 39.11
C ARG A 810 42.85 39.40 39.39
N PRO A 811 43.80 39.28 40.33
CA PRO A 811 44.80 40.31 40.60
C PRO A 811 45.59 40.71 39.35
N THR A 812 45.89 41.97 39.27
CA THR A 812 46.60 42.57 38.15
C THR A 812 47.88 43.26 38.62
N GLY A 813 48.76 43.61 37.65
CA GLY A 813 49.95 44.39 37.86
C GLY A 813 50.22 45.26 36.66
N GLU A 814 50.96 46.32 36.81
CA GLU A 814 51.18 47.31 35.74
C GLU A 814 52.57 47.97 35.84
N SER A 815 53.02 48.55 34.79
CA SER A 815 54.23 49.31 34.75
C SER A 815 54.06 50.70 35.33
N SER A 816 52.93 51.35 35.08
CA SER A 816 52.48 52.64 35.54
C SER A 816 50.99 52.78 35.25
N HIS A 817 50.32 53.76 35.89
CA HIS A 817 49.04 54.29 35.47
C HIS A 817 48.97 55.80 35.55
N THR A 818 48.02 56.38 34.87
CA THR A 818 47.67 57.82 34.91
C THR A 818 46.36 57.98 35.64
N ASP A 819 46.35 58.94 36.60
CA ASP A 819 45.13 59.39 37.30
C ASP A 819 44.35 58.18 37.93
N VAL A 820 43.09 58.07 37.57
CA VAL A 820 42.13 57.09 38.13
C VAL A 820 41.95 55.83 37.26
N TYR A 821 42.98 55.51 36.44
CA TYR A 821 42.92 54.41 35.46
C TYR A 821 43.87 53.24 35.75
N PRO A 822 43.81 52.63 36.95
CA PRO A 822 44.76 51.56 37.34
C PRO A 822 44.40 50.15 36.71
N SER A 823 45.36 49.24 36.79
CA SER A 823 45.23 47.90 36.22
C SER A 823 44.07 47.04 36.71
N PRO A 824 43.51 47.15 37.93
CA PRO A 824 42.34 46.38 38.30
C PRO A 824 41.13 46.57 37.36
N ASN A 825 41.04 47.67 36.65
CA ASN A 825 39.98 47.90 35.65
C ASN A 825 40.03 46.92 34.48
N VAL A 826 41.10 46.18 34.26
CA VAL A 826 41.18 45.25 33.10
C VAL A 826 40.58 43.86 33.36
N THR A 827 40.14 43.58 34.61
CA THR A 827 39.55 42.28 34.99
C THR A 827 38.24 42.41 35.72
N ASP A 828 37.64 43.63 35.78
CA ASP A 828 36.44 43.96 36.54
C ASP A 828 35.13 43.58 35.81
N GLY A 829 35.21 43.17 34.53
CA GLY A 829 34.05 42.82 33.71
C GLY A 829 33.26 44.03 33.17
N ASN A 830 33.82 45.23 33.29
CA ASN A 830 33.16 46.44 32.83
C ASN A 830 33.98 47.11 31.69
N GLN A 831 33.57 46.89 30.46
CA GLN A 831 34.23 47.46 29.29
C GLN A 831 34.28 48.99 29.31
N GLY A 832 33.53 49.69 30.18
CA GLY A 832 33.54 51.13 30.32
C GLY A 832 34.70 51.68 31.20
N THR A 833 35.29 50.89 32.05
CA THR A 833 36.54 51.18 32.83
C THR A 833 37.76 50.66 32.07
N TYR A 834 38.93 51.30 32.33
CA TYR A 834 40.15 50.90 31.61
C TYR A 834 41.40 51.23 32.41
N TRP A 835 42.48 50.55 32.05
CA TRP A 835 43.82 50.91 32.43
C TRP A 835 44.44 51.87 31.39
N GLU A 836 45.11 52.91 31.85
CA GLU A 836 45.89 53.79 31.03
C GLU A 836 47.27 53.99 31.63
N SER A 837 48.31 53.75 30.90
CA SER A 837 49.68 53.96 31.36
C SER A 837 50.08 55.41 31.44
N ALA A 838 51.23 55.74 32.05
CA ALA A 838 51.82 57.10 31.96
C ALA A 838 52.05 57.50 30.50
N ASP A 839 51.76 58.77 30.21
CA ASP A 839 51.90 59.34 28.87
C ASP A 839 53.34 59.38 28.37
N ASN A 840 53.50 59.15 27.06
CA ASN A 840 54.79 59.22 26.35
C ASN A 840 55.93 58.41 26.91
N SER A 841 55.61 57.30 27.63
CA SER A 841 56.57 56.45 28.37
C SER A 841 56.57 55.00 27.88
N PHE A 842 56.53 54.74 26.58
CA PHE A 842 56.62 53.40 26.04
C PHE A 842 58.05 52.79 26.18
N PRO A 843 58.21 51.47 26.41
CA PRO A 843 57.12 50.49 26.48
C PRO A 843 56.43 50.45 27.85
N GLN A 844 55.13 50.16 27.87
CA GLN A 844 54.31 49.99 29.05
C GLN A 844 53.64 48.61 29.03
N TRP A 845 53.33 48.14 30.26
CA TRP A 845 52.68 46.81 30.31
C TRP A 845 51.63 46.73 31.42
N VAL A 846 50.65 45.87 31.18
CA VAL A 846 49.66 45.37 32.15
C VAL A 846 49.63 43.88 32.15
N GLN A 847 49.45 43.25 33.32
CA GLN A 847 49.45 41.77 33.48
C GLN A 847 48.33 41.33 34.40
N VAL A 848 47.93 40.07 34.22
CA VAL A 848 46.97 39.35 35.06
C VAL A 848 47.64 38.17 35.72
N ASP A 849 47.43 37.95 37.04
CA ASP A 849 47.81 36.78 37.81
C ASP A 849 46.65 35.79 37.95
N LEU A 850 46.66 34.67 37.28
CA LEU A 850 45.60 33.66 37.37
C LEU A 850 45.57 32.89 38.70
N GLY A 851 46.53 33.19 39.62
CA GLY A 851 46.66 32.54 40.93
C GLY A 851 47.36 31.17 40.88
N SER A 852 47.31 30.48 39.79
CA SER A 852 48.06 29.22 39.54
C SER A 852 48.34 29.08 38.03
N ALA A 853 49.28 28.23 37.66
CA ALA A 853 49.54 27.94 36.25
C ALA A 853 48.33 27.28 35.60
N ARG A 854 47.84 27.86 34.50
CA ARG A 854 46.66 27.41 33.73
C ARG A 854 47.03 27.32 32.28
N SER A 855 46.48 26.33 31.59
CA SER A 855 46.61 26.23 30.16
C SER A 855 45.67 27.24 29.49
N ALA A 856 46.19 28.06 28.55
CA ALA A 856 45.45 28.99 27.74
C ALA A 856 46.04 29.07 26.34
N SER A 857 45.24 29.40 25.34
CA SER A 857 45.65 29.57 23.95
C SER A 857 45.14 30.87 23.32
N ARG A 858 44.34 31.62 24.07
CA ARG A 858 43.66 32.83 23.59
C ARG A 858 43.60 33.91 24.66
N VAL A 859 43.92 35.16 24.25
CA VAL A 859 43.71 36.36 25.04
C VAL A 859 42.78 37.28 24.23
N VAL A 860 41.78 37.84 24.89
CA VAL A 860 40.89 38.84 24.30
C VAL A 860 41.13 40.15 25.04
N LEU A 861 41.43 41.21 24.30
CA LEU A 861 41.62 42.54 24.78
C LEU A 861 40.52 43.48 24.26
N GLN A 862 40.01 44.35 25.13
CA GLN A 862 39.01 45.31 24.74
C GLN A 862 39.41 46.74 25.11
N LEU A 863 38.85 47.70 24.41
CA LEU A 863 38.79 49.10 24.80
C LEU A 863 37.31 49.52 24.96
N PRO A 864 37.01 50.63 25.64
CA PRO A 864 35.62 51.10 25.76
C PRO A 864 34.90 51.14 24.41
N ALA A 865 33.71 50.56 24.35
CA ALA A 865 33.01 50.32 23.09
C ALA A 865 32.70 51.60 22.31
N GLY A 866 32.52 52.71 23.00
CA GLY A 866 32.24 54.03 22.40
C GLY A 866 33.51 54.77 21.88
N TRP A 867 34.67 54.21 22.02
CA TRP A 867 35.90 54.91 21.53
C TRP A 867 36.12 54.74 20.03
N GLY A 868 36.72 55.77 19.40
CA GLY A 868 37.12 55.69 18.00
C GLY A 868 38.21 54.66 17.74
N ALA A 869 38.30 54.22 16.51
CA ALA A 869 39.30 53.22 16.07
C ALA A 869 40.72 53.64 16.39
N ARG A 870 41.53 52.74 16.93
CA ARG A 870 42.96 52.98 17.21
C ARG A 870 43.78 51.69 17.15
N THR A 871 45.08 51.86 16.82
CA THR A 871 45.99 50.72 16.71
C THR A 871 47.06 50.83 17.78
N GLN A 872 47.23 49.79 18.58
CA GLN A 872 48.34 49.64 19.50
C GLN A 872 49.28 48.51 19.08
N ASN A 873 50.56 48.67 19.19
CA ASN A 873 51.55 47.63 18.97
C ASN A 873 51.68 46.83 20.28
N LEU A 874 51.24 45.54 20.22
CA LEU A 874 51.13 44.69 21.40
C LEU A 874 52.03 43.47 21.30
N THR A 875 52.70 43.13 22.41
CA THR A 875 53.41 41.85 22.64
C THR A 875 52.67 41.12 23.77
N LEU A 876 52.38 39.82 23.61
CA LEU A 876 51.88 38.99 24.69
C LEU A 876 52.99 38.10 25.26
N GLY A 877 53.24 38.16 26.54
CA GLY A 877 54.15 37.33 27.30
C GLY A 877 53.44 36.46 28.32
N GLY A 878 53.95 35.25 28.57
CA GLY A 878 53.51 34.35 29.63
C GLY A 878 54.63 34.06 30.61
N SER A 879 54.28 33.88 31.89
CA SER A 879 55.26 33.58 32.97
C SER A 879 54.66 32.63 34.02
N THR A 880 55.43 31.77 34.60
CA THR A 880 55.08 30.95 35.75
C THR A 880 55.47 31.60 37.08
N ASP A 881 56.43 32.53 37.08
CA ASP A 881 57.04 33.14 38.30
C ASP A 881 56.73 34.65 38.44
N GLY A 882 56.13 35.28 37.41
CA GLY A 882 55.77 36.70 37.34
C GLY A 882 56.94 37.63 37.07
N THR A 883 58.13 37.09 36.91
CA THR A 883 59.44 37.86 36.74
C THR A 883 60.02 37.62 35.36
N THR A 884 60.10 36.38 34.94
CA THR A 884 60.65 35.96 33.67
C THR A 884 59.50 35.66 32.67
N PHE A 885 59.38 36.47 31.62
CA PHE A 885 58.32 36.31 30.62
C PHE A 885 58.85 35.75 29.32
N THR A 886 58.19 34.70 28.80
CA THR A 886 58.44 34.16 27.46
C THR A 886 57.40 34.75 26.51
N THR A 887 57.82 35.08 25.30
CA THR A 887 56.92 35.63 24.31
C THR A 887 55.97 34.56 23.80
N LEU A 888 54.68 34.73 24.01
CA LEU A 888 53.57 33.88 23.49
C LEU A 888 53.11 34.37 22.11
N LYS A 889 53.03 35.68 21.93
CA LYS A 889 52.74 36.34 20.64
C LYS A 889 53.71 37.46 20.44
N ALA A 890 54.43 37.46 19.34
CA ALA A 890 55.38 38.53 18.97
C ALA A 890 54.67 39.87 18.73
N SER A 891 55.44 40.99 18.88
CA SER A 891 54.91 42.33 18.68
C SER A 891 54.24 42.46 17.28
N ALA A 892 53.00 42.93 17.30
CA ALA A 892 52.19 43.17 16.09
C ALA A 892 51.25 44.37 16.32
N PRO A 893 50.94 45.11 15.23
CA PRO A 893 49.90 46.13 15.28
C PRO A 893 48.53 45.48 15.47
N CYS A 894 47.78 45.90 16.50
CA CYS A 894 46.45 45.43 16.87
C CYS A 894 45.47 46.62 16.79
N THR A 895 44.57 46.56 15.83
CA THR A 895 43.55 47.61 15.63
C THR A 895 42.27 47.30 16.42
N PHE A 896 41.94 48.18 17.33
CA PHE A 896 40.66 48.16 18.01
C PHE A 896 39.66 48.97 17.16
N ASP A 897 38.62 48.30 16.64
CA ASP A 897 37.63 48.82 15.73
C ASP A 897 36.26 48.91 16.41
N PRO A 898 35.59 50.08 16.45
CA PRO A 898 34.23 50.19 16.99
C PRO A 898 33.24 49.22 16.36
N GLY A 899 33.40 48.82 15.08
CA GLY A 899 32.55 47.82 14.44
C GLY A 899 32.63 46.41 15.04
N THR A 900 33.75 46.09 15.76
CA THR A 900 33.93 44.91 16.58
C THR A 900 33.82 45.19 18.06
N LYS A 901 33.18 46.26 18.48
CA LYS A 901 33.12 46.74 19.87
C LYS A 901 34.53 46.94 20.49
N ASN A 902 35.48 47.42 19.68
CA ASN A 902 36.88 47.63 20.08
C ASN A 902 37.53 46.38 20.71
N THR A 903 37.28 45.21 20.12
CA THR A 903 37.76 43.93 20.61
C THR A 903 38.89 43.38 19.73
N VAL A 904 39.96 42.90 20.31
CA VAL A 904 41.11 42.25 19.66
C VAL A 904 41.34 40.90 20.30
N THR A 905 41.48 39.88 19.48
CA THR A 905 41.77 38.49 19.91
C THR A 905 43.21 38.12 19.49
N LEU A 906 43.98 37.68 20.49
CA LEU A 906 45.37 37.18 20.30
C LEU A 906 45.35 35.64 20.54
N THR A 907 45.57 34.87 19.48
CA THR A 907 45.70 33.41 19.55
C THR A 907 47.17 33.00 19.53
N PHE A 908 47.52 31.95 20.30
CA PHE A 908 48.88 31.40 20.41
C PHE A 908 48.83 29.91 20.71
N PRO A 909 49.90 29.12 20.48
CA PRO A 909 49.95 27.72 20.89
C PRO A 909 49.66 27.58 22.39
N ALA A 910 48.84 26.57 22.76
CA ALA A 910 48.47 26.35 24.16
C ALA A 910 49.71 26.41 25.09
N ALA A 911 49.64 27.30 26.05
CA ALA A 911 50.75 27.55 27.01
C ALA A 911 50.22 27.51 28.44
N THR A 912 50.89 26.75 29.30
CA THR A 912 50.54 26.66 30.72
C THR A 912 51.33 27.72 31.51
N GLN A 913 50.64 28.83 31.84
CA GLN A 913 51.23 29.98 32.48
C GLN A 913 50.36 30.43 33.67
N ARG A 914 50.96 31.04 34.71
CA ARG A 914 50.22 31.70 35.79
C ARG A 914 49.98 33.18 35.47
N TYR A 915 50.96 33.88 34.88
CA TYR A 915 50.88 35.30 34.53
C TYR A 915 50.82 35.47 33.03
N PHE A 916 49.91 36.37 32.59
CA PHE A 916 49.83 36.83 31.21
C PHE A 916 50.02 38.33 31.18
N ARG A 917 50.98 38.83 30.37
CA ARG A 917 51.35 40.24 30.28
C ARG A 917 51.21 40.73 28.85
N VAL A 918 50.53 41.84 28.68
CA VAL A 918 50.50 42.61 27.41
C VAL A 918 51.42 43.79 27.60
N THR A 919 52.38 43.91 26.68
CA THR A 919 53.31 45.05 26.60
C THR A 919 52.92 45.87 25.37
N VAL A 920 52.66 47.17 25.60
CA VAL A 920 52.32 48.17 24.56
C VAL A 920 53.57 48.97 24.27
N THR A 921 53.94 49.04 23.00
CA THR A 921 55.13 49.79 22.51
C THR A 921 54.80 51.03 21.70
N ALA A 922 53.54 51.13 21.23
CA ALA A 922 52.99 52.30 20.54
C ALA A 922 51.48 52.30 20.53
N ASN A 923 50.86 53.47 20.48
CA ASN A 923 49.45 53.71 20.29
C ASN A 923 49.22 54.92 19.43
N ASN A 924 48.51 54.76 18.28
CA ASN A 924 48.31 55.88 17.33
C ASN A 924 47.11 56.78 17.74
N GLY A 925 46.26 56.36 18.66
CA GLY A 925 45.07 57.08 19.09
C GLY A 925 45.29 57.91 20.38
N TRP A 926 46.35 57.63 21.17
CA TRP A 926 46.63 58.24 22.46
C TRP A 926 48.09 57.99 22.85
N PRO A 927 48.74 58.87 23.60
CA PRO A 927 50.14 58.70 23.93
C PRO A 927 50.46 57.69 25.03
N ALA A 928 49.50 56.81 25.42
CA ALA A 928 49.64 55.83 26.47
C ALA A 928 49.16 54.45 26.06
N GLY A 929 49.56 53.40 26.72
CA GLY A 929 48.97 52.07 26.63
C GLY A 929 47.61 52.01 27.26
N GLN A 930 46.60 51.44 26.58
CA GLN A 930 45.21 51.42 27.05
C GLN A 930 44.60 50.03 26.89
N VAL A 931 43.95 49.51 27.92
CA VAL A 931 43.21 48.24 27.93
C VAL A 931 42.02 48.38 28.90
N SER A 932 40.79 48.07 28.46
CA SER A 932 39.62 48.05 29.33
C SER A 932 39.31 46.64 29.87
N GLU A 933 39.44 45.62 29.01
CA GLU A 933 39.32 44.21 29.45
C GLU A 933 40.48 43.39 28.96
N PHE A 934 41.07 42.56 29.87
CA PHE A 934 42.11 41.60 29.61
C PHE A 934 41.58 40.23 29.98
N GLN A 935 41.07 39.48 29.02
CA GLN A 935 40.50 38.16 29.21
C GLN A 935 41.49 37.11 28.78
N VAL A 936 41.60 36.02 29.56
CA VAL A 936 42.44 34.85 29.27
C VAL A 936 41.55 33.63 29.17
N TRP A 937 41.61 32.91 28.09
CA TRP A 937 40.71 31.80 27.84
C TRP A 937 41.46 30.50 27.70
N ASN A 938 40.93 29.45 28.37
CA ASN A 938 41.32 28.06 28.11
C ASN A 938 40.57 27.60 26.83
N THR A 939 41.18 26.76 26.09
CA THR A 939 40.55 26.11 24.95
C THR A 939 39.84 24.85 25.37
#